data_c2ff7c378f41e0948d9b5a984b5a9f33
#
_entry.id   c2ff7c378f41e0948d9b5a984b5a9f33
#
_cell.length_a   1.000
_cell.length_b   1.000
_cell.length_c   1.000
_cell.angle_alpha   90.00
_cell.angle_beta   90.00
_cell.angle_gamma   90.00
#
_symmetry.space_group_name_H-M   'P 1'
#
loop_
_entity.id
_entity.type
_entity.pdbx_description
1 polymer ?
#
loop_
_entity_poly.entity_id
_entity_poly.type
_entity_poly.pdbx_seq_one_letter_code
_entity_poly.pdbx_strand_id
1 'polypeptide(L)'
;MLKAINISKVYKTKRGSVTALAPCSLEFGGHGLVLICGESGGGKTTLLNILAGIDGPSSGEVECSYGKNYGAFVFQGGRLSDSLTVEENFELIARLFPEKCGDFRADAEKFGLDDLLMRKPAELSFGEVQRAAILRAAMANRPVLFADEPTANLDEENCHKVAELLKDISRQRLVIVSTHEREYFEDIADRIIFLKRGKIVSDTKKSEEEGGAQAASEDEGARTANVSAPVFGFRSAVWLAAKTMRRTAVSAALAFISLLICVACIASFSNVYLFDRAVSTYTAASAEGMPFMEFMLDNSSMGGDSTALSDVDGFINRGRYSSVSADMLGKLQGECDATLFYDGSLSLDYEPAAEGARGGSITVGRLYFSDSCPFDVVYGSARLNGGMAISLGAAEAALTGFGLTSPEQLIGRTAGGVRIACIYSAESRSLEGEKLTAMEINAYDRRAVMSRAAFTGSEASELGESGSFTVVVEEQNGSIWQCYVYQYSRKDDLFDNTLVLGEAPSAAGEVCISDDYAVSRFGSAEAAVGSRLSVTYLGVDGSRNVREYTVTGITSGGTGGSNIYYTDSEALEIFNSFGDWQMNGNTGVFVQNYTADDVVYLFENGFVENSYFSEILIDSIDWLESLRIVLLAAGGLFACCGIITMAFFAVNTFSKCGREVGVLRSFGLKPSKVAAIFVCQLAALAIAAYVLGVLASLAIIPAWNFIVFSTNGACPVYFVALCLPVALAAAAALFVLGAAFICVHTLRKSTAEFIKKG
;
A
#
# COMPACT_ATOMS: atom_id res chain seq x y z
N MET A 1 26.20 38.85 39.26
CA MET A 1 26.03 40.28 38.91
C MET A 1 25.31 40.36 37.58
N LEU A 2 24.24 41.15 37.45
CA LEU A 2 23.48 41.39 36.24
C LEU A 2 23.70 42.84 35.79
N LYS A 3 24.13 43.06 34.55
CA LYS A 3 24.40 44.37 33.98
C LYS A 3 23.65 44.55 32.66
N ALA A 4 22.96 45.66 32.52
CA ALA A 4 22.42 46.13 31.27
C ALA A 4 23.27 47.31 30.78
N ILE A 5 23.83 47.21 29.58
CA ILE A 5 24.77 48.18 29.02
C ILE A 5 24.13 48.85 27.81
N ASN A 6 23.73 50.10 27.93
CA ASN A 6 23.15 50.95 26.89
C ASN A 6 22.00 50.28 26.13
N ILE A 7 21.13 49.53 26.86
CA ILE A 7 20.01 48.81 26.25
C ILE A 7 18.89 49.77 25.81
N SER A 8 18.32 49.50 24.63
CA SER A 8 17.12 50.21 24.17
C SER A 8 16.15 49.24 23.47
N LYS A 9 14.87 49.62 23.31
CA LYS A 9 13.89 48.84 22.58
C LYS A 9 12.95 49.67 21.73
N VAL A 10 12.89 49.34 20.44
CA VAL A 10 11.99 49.95 19.47
C VAL A 10 11.17 48.83 18.81
N TYR A 11 9.85 48.91 18.93
CA TYR A 11 8.95 47.97 18.26
C TYR A 11 8.47 48.57 16.91
N LYS A 12 8.61 47.81 15.82
CA LYS A 12 8.06 48.16 14.51
C LYS A 12 6.61 47.72 14.47
N THR A 13 5.70 48.61 14.19
CA THR A 13 4.27 48.38 14.03
C THR A 13 3.82 48.76 12.61
N LYS A 14 2.63 48.33 12.20
CA LYS A 14 2.04 48.69 10.89
C LYS A 14 1.86 50.21 10.76
N ARG A 15 1.81 50.96 11.87
CA ARG A 15 1.58 52.43 11.93
C ARG A 15 2.85 53.23 12.21
N GLY A 16 4.04 52.59 12.22
CA GLY A 16 5.31 53.24 12.51
C GLY A 16 6.12 52.53 13.58
N SER A 17 7.17 53.17 14.09
CA SER A 17 8.02 52.62 15.16
C SER A 17 7.66 53.30 16.52
N VAL A 18 7.63 52.48 17.59
CA VAL A 18 7.39 52.93 18.97
C VAL A 18 8.60 52.64 19.81
N THR A 19 9.20 53.63 20.40
CA THR A 19 10.30 53.47 21.36
C THR A 19 9.69 53.11 22.71
N ALA A 20 9.84 51.82 23.12
CA ALA A 20 9.33 51.30 24.37
C ALA A 20 10.34 51.52 25.53
N LEU A 21 11.63 51.52 25.19
CA LEU A 21 12.72 51.79 26.16
C LEU A 21 13.79 52.67 25.48
N ALA A 22 14.06 53.81 26.05
CA ALA A 22 15.18 54.67 25.66
C ALA A 22 16.51 54.04 26.16
N PRO A 23 17.65 54.39 25.54
CA PRO A 23 18.93 53.89 25.98
C PRO A 23 19.19 54.09 27.49
N CYS A 24 19.46 52.99 28.20
CA CYS A 24 19.74 53.04 29.63
C CYS A 24 20.76 51.97 30.04
N SER A 25 21.46 52.22 31.13
CA SER A 25 22.40 51.28 31.74
C SER A 25 22.04 51.08 33.19
N LEU A 26 22.01 49.82 33.62
CA LEU A 26 21.68 49.44 35.01
C LEU A 26 22.59 48.31 35.45
N GLU A 27 22.94 48.30 36.73
CA GLU A 27 23.74 47.26 37.36
C GLU A 27 23.03 46.79 38.64
N PHE A 28 22.95 45.45 38.81
CA PHE A 28 22.24 44.83 39.92
C PHE A 28 23.19 43.96 40.75
N GLY A 29 23.00 43.94 42.07
CA GLY A 29 23.71 43.04 42.99
C GLY A 29 23.31 41.57 42.87
N GLY A 30 23.85 40.73 43.75
CA GLY A 30 23.57 39.29 43.78
C GLY A 30 22.28 38.90 44.52
N HIS A 31 21.77 39.76 45.42
CA HIS A 31 20.55 39.56 46.22
C HIS A 31 19.84 40.89 46.47
N GLY A 32 18.64 40.84 47.01
CA GLY A 32 17.83 41.99 47.33
C GLY A 32 16.59 42.17 46.45
N LEU A 33 15.65 42.99 46.89
CA LEU A 33 14.42 43.32 46.24
C LEU A 33 14.54 44.64 45.50
N VAL A 34 14.48 44.59 44.17
CA VAL A 34 14.52 45.77 43.30
C VAL A 34 13.14 46.02 42.72
N LEU A 35 12.61 47.21 42.89
CA LEU A 35 11.32 47.62 42.40
C LEU A 35 11.47 48.51 41.16
N ILE A 36 10.81 48.15 40.05
CA ILE A 36 10.69 48.95 38.84
C ILE A 36 9.28 49.54 38.82
N CYS A 37 9.12 50.82 39.14
CA CYS A 37 7.84 51.52 39.20
C CYS A 37 7.61 52.43 38.00
N GLY A 38 6.35 52.76 37.75
CA GLY A 38 5.94 53.75 36.72
C GLY A 38 4.53 53.51 36.18
N GLU A 39 4.06 54.45 35.42
CA GLU A 39 2.72 54.45 34.81
C GLU A 39 2.53 53.21 33.85
N SER A 40 1.28 52.79 33.61
CA SER A 40 0.99 51.78 32.62
C SER A 40 1.47 52.25 31.24
N GLY A 41 2.12 51.31 30.47
CA GLY A 41 2.77 51.65 29.20
C GLY A 41 4.12 52.38 29.33
N GLY A 42 4.64 52.59 30.54
CA GLY A 42 5.92 53.27 30.80
C GLY A 42 7.17 52.50 30.37
N GLY A 43 7.07 51.23 29.92
CA GLY A 43 8.20 50.39 29.48
C GLY A 43 8.69 49.38 30.52
N LYS A 44 8.02 49.24 31.67
CA LYS A 44 8.42 48.32 32.80
C LYS A 44 8.55 46.87 32.35
N THR A 45 7.48 46.30 31.80
CA THR A 45 7.47 44.92 31.27
C THR A 45 8.49 44.71 30.15
N THR A 46 8.74 45.74 29.32
CA THR A 46 9.77 45.68 28.27
C THR A 46 11.16 45.57 28.87
N LEU A 47 11.48 46.43 29.87
CA LEU A 47 12.75 46.38 30.58
C LEU A 47 12.93 45.02 31.28
N LEU A 48 11.89 44.55 31.99
CA LEU A 48 11.93 43.27 32.72
C LEU A 48 12.16 42.09 31.75
N ASN A 49 11.49 42.06 30.62
CA ASN A 49 11.65 41.01 29.58
C ASN A 49 13.06 41.01 28.97
N ILE A 50 13.65 42.19 28.75
CA ILE A 50 15.04 42.32 28.25
C ILE A 50 16.01 41.79 29.30
N LEU A 51 15.89 42.23 30.57
CA LEU A 51 16.71 41.78 31.67
C LEU A 51 16.58 40.27 31.90
N ALA A 52 15.42 39.67 31.67
CA ALA A 52 15.20 38.23 31.80
C ALA A 52 15.66 37.42 30.59
N GLY A 53 16.07 38.07 29.49
CA GLY A 53 16.42 37.39 28.23
C GLY A 53 15.24 36.79 27.47
N ILE A 54 14.02 37.17 27.81
CA ILE A 54 12.77 36.76 27.10
C ILE A 54 12.65 37.49 25.77
N ASP A 55 13.02 38.78 25.74
CA ASP A 55 13.07 39.62 24.54
C ASP A 55 14.48 40.21 24.37
N GLY A 56 14.97 40.35 23.17
CA GLY A 56 16.24 40.97 22.86
C GLY A 56 16.16 42.50 22.81
N PRO A 57 17.17 43.26 23.27
CA PRO A 57 17.23 44.70 23.08
C PRO A 57 17.38 45.05 21.59
N SER A 58 16.96 46.24 21.18
CA SER A 58 17.21 46.75 19.82
C SER A 58 18.64 47.28 19.67
N SER A 59 19.23 47.79 20.75
CA SER A 59 20.65 48.14 20.87
C SER A 59 21.11 47.89 22.28
N GLY A 60 22.44 47.79 22.48
CA GLY A 60 23.07 47.45 23.75
C GLY A 60 23.00 45.96 24.05
N GLU A 61 23.48 45.58 25.24
CA GLU A 61 23.55 44.16 25.65
C GLU A 61 23.27 44.01 27.14
N VAL A 62 22.89 42.77 27.52
CA VAL A 62 22.71 42.36 28.90
C VAL A 62 23.76 41.30 29.23
N GLU A 63 24.60 41.62 30.17
CA GLU A 63 25.64 40.73 30.71
C GLU A 63 25.21 40.16 32.07
N CYS A 64 25.44 38.86 32.25
CA CYS A 64 25.18 38.19 33.51
C CYS A 64 26.32 37.25 33.88
N SER A 65 26.92 37.42 35.06
CA SER A 65 28.01 36.55 35.54
C SER A 65 27.60 35.11 35.77
N TYR A 66 26.32 34.82 35.86
CA TYR A 66 25.75 33.46 35.99
C TYR A 66 25.56 32.71 34.65
N GLY A 67 25.95 33.29 33.52
CA GLY A 67 25.81 32.71 32.19
C GLY A 67 24.37 32.77 31.66
N LYS A 68 24.00 31.82 30.78
CA LYS A 68 22.65 31.76 30.20
C LYS A 68 21.66 31.11 31.15
N ASN A 69 20.37 31.43 31.04
CA ASN A 69 19.27 30.88 31.85
C ASN A 69 19.33 31.20 33.34
N TYR A 70 19.83 32.36 33.70
CA TYR A 70 19.99 32.84 35.08
C TYR A 70 18.67 33.26 35.73
N GLY A 71 17.59 33.45 34.96
CA GLY A 71 16.33 34.01 35.47
C GLY A 71 15.21 32.98 35.57
N ALA A 72 14.36 33.13 36.59
CA ALA A 72 13.03 32.58 36.65
C ALA A 72 12.00 33.71 36.51
N PHE A 73 10.87 33.48 35.86
CA PHE A 73 9.92 34.54 35.54
C PHE A 73 8.52 34.24 36.05
N VAL A 74 7.93 35.18 36.77
CA VAL A 74 6.52 35.22 37.16
C VAL A 74 5.81 36.22 36.26
N PHE A 75 4.92 35.72 35.38
CA PHE A 75 4.17 36.55 34.46
C PHE A 75 2.98 37.20 35.16
N GLN A 76 2.53 38.32 34.65
CA GLN A 76 1.26 38.96 35.04
C GLN A 76 0.10 37.98 35.05
N GLY A 77 -0.65 37.91 36.15
CA GLY A 77 -1.76 37.00 36.35
C GLY A 77 -1.35 35.57 36.66
N GLY A 78 -0.13 35.31 37.09
CA GLY A 78 0.28 34.03 37.67
C GLY A 78 0.12 32.83 36.70
N ARG A 79 0.66 32.88 35.50
CA ARG A 79 0.44 31.89 34.44
C ARG A 79 0.96 30.51 34.81
N LEU A 80 0.10 29.61 35.17
CA LEU A 80 0.33 28.18 35.30
C LEU A 80 -0.04 27.43 33.99
N SER A 81 0.35 26.16 33.89
CA SER A 81 -0.16 25.30 32.82
C SER A 81 -1.57 24.85 33.17
N ASP A 82 -2.55 25.28 32.38
CA ASP A 82 -3.98 24.96 32.60
C ASP A 82 -4.30 23.48 32.44
N SER A 83 -3.46 22.70 31.75
CA SER A 83 -3.62 21.25 31.56
C SER A 83 -3.15 20.42 32.76
N LEU A 84 -2.43 21.05 33.69
CA LEU A 84 -1.82 20.43 34.86
C LEU A 84 -2.51 20.91 36.17
N THR A 85 -2.56 20.07 37.18
CA THR A 85 -2.90 20.49 38.52
C THR A 85 -1.78 21.38 39.11
N VAL A 86 -2.01 21.97 40.26
CA VAL A 86 -0.96 22.77 40.97
C VAL A 86 0.24 21.87 41.25
N GLU A 87 0.03 20.68 41.82
CA GLU A 87 1.09 19.70 42.09
C GLU A 87 1.86 19.33 40.81
N GLU A 88 1.15 19.03 39.72
CA GLU A 88 1.75 18.69 38.43
C GLU A 88 2.56 19.88 37.83
N ASN A 89 2.16 21.13 38.08
CA ASN A 89 2.94 22.31 37.73
C ASN A 89 4.24 22.37 38.51
N PHE A 90 4.25 21.98 39.78
CA PHE A 90 5.45 21.88 40.61
C PHE A 90 6.33 20.70 40.22
N GLU A 91 5.70 19.52 39.95
CA GLU A 91 6.38 18.34 39.48
C GLU A 91 7.09 18.59 38.13
N LEU A 92 6.50 19.40 37.24
CA LEU A 92 7.15 19.81 35.99
C LEU A 92 8.48 20.52 36.25
N ILE A 93 8.53 21.43 37.23
CA ILE A 93 9.78 22.12 37.60
C ILE A 93 10.78 21.17 38.25
N ALA A 94 10.30 20.27 39.11
CA ALA A 94 11.17 19.27 39.73
C ALA A 94 11.79 18.33 38.67
N ARG A 95 11.06 17.98 37.62
CA ARG A 95 11.58 17.20 36.48
C ARG A 95 12.58 17.99 35.61
N LEU A 96 12.41 19.32 35.51
CA LEU A 96 13.35 20.19 34.80
C LEU A 96 14.64 20.45 35.58
N PHE A 97 14.56 20.47 36.89
CA PHE A 97 15.67 20.82 37.79
C PHE A 97 15.79 19.83 38.95
N PRO A 98 16.05 18.54 38.69
CA PRO A 98 15.98 17.46 39.70
C PRO A 98 16.98 17.64 40.85
N GLU A 99 18.12 18.30 40.60
CA GLU A 99 19.16 18.53 41.59
C GLU A 99 18.86 19.71 42.56
N LYS A 100 17.86 20.55 42.24
CA LYS A 100 17.61 21.82 42.92
C LYS A 100 16.26 21.89 43.61
N CYS A 101 15.35 21.00 43.32
CA CYS A 101 14.03 20.97 43.93
C CYS A 101 14.05 20.00 45.11
N GLY A 102 13.85 20.54 46.31
CA GLY A 102 13.53 19.79 47.50
C GLY A 102 12.09 19.31 47.52
N ASP A 103 11.60 18.87 48.68
CA ASP A 103 10.17 18.55 48.84
C ASP A 103 9.33 19.84 48.78
N PHE A 104 8.74 20.06 47.62
CA PHE A 104 7.91 21.24 47.35
C PHE A 104 6.62 21.29 48.20
N ARG A 105 6.24 20.20 48.87
CA ARG A 105 5.06 20.18 49.73
C ARG A 105 5.20 21.01 50.95
N ALA A 106 6.39 21.00 51.60
CA ALA A 106 6.71 21.87 52.72
C ALA A 106 6.72 23.35 52.32
N ASP A 107 7.17 23.66 51.09
CA ASP A 107 7.12 25.03 50.59
C ASP A 107 5.67 25.41 50.18
N ALA A 108 4.88 24.49 49.65
CA ALA A 108 3.47 24.73 49.35
C ALA A 108 2.65 25.13 50.59
N GLU A 109 2.91 24.50 51.74
CA GLU A 109 2.29 24.84 53.01
C GLU A 109 2.59 26.30 53.41
N LYS A 110 3.88 26.72 53.30
CA LYS A 110 4.30 28.13 53.59
C LYS A 110 3.58 29.12 52.65
N PHE A 111 3.25 28.72 51.44
CA PHE A 111 2.54 29.54 50.48
C PHE A 111 1.02 29.44 50.61
N GLY A 112 0.50 28.64 51.58
CA GLY A 112 -0.93 28.37 51.77
C GLY A 112 -1.57 27.72 50.55
N LEU A 113 -0.91 26.69 49.99
CA LEU A 113 -1.31 25.96 48.78
C LEU A 113 -1.48 24.45 49.00
N ASP A 114 -1.31 23.95 50.22
CA ASP A 114 -1.35 22.54 50.59
C ASP A 114 -2.67 21.86 50.22
N ASP A 115 -3.79 22.47 50.54
CA ASP A 115 -5.15 21.97 50.21
C ASP A 115 -5.52 22.15 48.74
N LEU A 116 -4.69 22.86 47.97
CA LEU A 116 -4.96 23.25 46.58
C LEU A 116 -4.16 22.44 45.56
N LEU A 117 -3.27 21.54 45.98
CA LEU A 117 -2.34 20.83 45.13
C LEU A 117 -3.00 20.03 44.04
N MET A 118 -4.17 19.42 44.32
CA MET A 118 -4.93 18.60 43.36
C MET A 118 -5.85 19.40 42.43
N ARG A 119 -6.04 20.69 42.68
CA ARG A 119 -6.88 21.57 41.87
C ARG A 119 -6.17 22.02 40.60
N LYS A 120 -6.96 22.33 39.58
CA LYS A 120 -6.46 22.96 38.35
C LYS A 120 -6.43 24.48 38.49
N PRO A 121 -5.59 25.18 37.71
CA PRO A 121 -5.50 26.64 37.77
C PRO A 121 -6.87 27.35 37.56
N ALA A 122 -7.78 26.79 36.80
CA ALA A 122 -9.11 27.35 36.60
C ALA A 122 -10.05 27.26 37.81
N GLU A 123 -9.68 26.47 38.83
CA GLU A 123 -10.44 26.25 40.05
C GLU A 123 -9.91 27.08 41.22
N LEU A 124 -8.86 27.91 40.98
CA LEU A 124 -8.19 28.73 41.95
C LEU A 124 -8.62 30.21 41.84
N SER A 125 -8.59 30.91 42.94
CA SER A 125 -8.66 32.39 42.95
C SER A 125 -7.38 33.00 42.33
N PHE A 126 -7.47 34.26 41.90
CA PHE A 126 -6.32 34.97 41.33
C PHE A 126 -5.10 35.01 42.28
N GLY A 127 -5.32 35.22 43.59
CA GLY A 127 -4.25 35.22 44.60
C GLY A 127 -3.58 33.85 44.76
N GLU A 128 -4.37 32.77 44.74
CA GLU A 128 -3.84 31.41 44.82
C GLU A 128 -3.03 31.04 43.57
N VAL A 129 -3.51 31.40 42.38
CA VAL A 129 -2.75 31.22 41.11
C VAL A 129 -1.45 32.00 41.15
N GLN A 130 -1.45 33.22 41.68
CA GLN A 130 -0.27 34.07 41.76
C GLN A 130 0.76 33.50 42.75
N ARG A 131 0.32 33.08 43.96
CA ARG A 131 1.22 32.43 44.93
C ARG A 131 1.79 31.11 44.37
N ALA A 132 0.99 30.31 43.68
CA ALA A 132 1.46 29.08 43.04
C ALA A 132 2.49 29.38 41.92
N ALA A 133 2.29 30.43 41.13
CA ALA A 133 3.24 30.84 40.11
C ALA A 133 4.59 31.35 40.69
N ILE A 134 4.52 32.06 41.80
CA ILE A 134 5.73 32.54 42.54
C ILE A 134 6.48 31.30 43.08
N LEU A 135 5.80 30.41 43.79
CA LEU A 135 6.42 29.17 44.30
C LEU A 135 7.06 28.37 43.18
N ARG A 136 6.32 28.14 42.09
CA ARG A 136 6.87 27.43 40.92
C ARG A 136 8.14 28.09 40.36
N ALA A 137 8.18 29.41 40.27
CA ALA A 137 9.38 30.15 39.83
C ALA A 137 10.52 30.07 40.84
N ALA A 138 10.19 30.11 42.13
CA ALA A 138 11.17 30.00 43.24
C ALA A 138 11.84 28.61 43.29
N MET A 139 11.05 27.53 43.03
CA MET A 139 11.52 26.13 42.96
C MET A 139 12.60 25.93 41.88
N ALA A 140 12.56 26.68 40.78
CA ALA A 140 13.60 26.59 39.75
C ALA A 140 15.01 27.02 40.28
N ASN A 141 15.07 27.61 41.47
CA ASN A 141 16.26 28.03 42.19
C ASN A 141 17.26 28.76 41.30
N ARG A 142 16.76 29.76 40.55
CA ARG A 142 17.58 30.61 39.69
C ARG A 142 18.17 31.79 40.46
N PRO A 143 19.35 32.30 40.07
CA PRO A 143 19.97 33.46 40.71
C PRO A 143 19.12 34.72 40.71
N VAL A 144 18.28 34.90 39.69
CA VAL A 144 17.40 36.08 39.55
C VAL A 144 15.96 35.62 39.37
N LEU A 145 15.05 36.21 40.18
CA LEU A 145 13.60 36.07 40.02
C LEU A 145 13.03 37.37 39.46
N PHE A 146 12.35 37.30 38.35
CA PHE A 146 11.64 38.42 37.72
C PHE A 146 10.16 38.25 37.98
N ALA A 147 9.45 39.30 38.43
CA ALA A 147 8.02 39.30 38.64
C ALA A 147 7.36 40.51 37.95
N ASP A 148 6.47 40.26 37.00
CA ASP A 148 5.77 41.32 36.27
C ASP A 148 4.36 41.51 36.83
N GLU A 149 4.09 42.69 37.44
CA GLU A 149 2.84 43.06 38.08
C GLU A 149 2.29 41.96 39.03
N PRO A 150 3.05 41.49 40.05
CA PRO A 150 2.69 40.33 40.84
C PRO A 150 1.49 40.55 41.77
N THR A 151 1.08 41.77 42.01
CA THR A 151 -0.04 42.17 42.88
C THR A 151 -1.29 42.56 42.09
N ALA A 152 -1.20 42.67 40.77
CA ALA A 152 -2.31 43.16 39.95
C ALA A 152 -3.56 42.25 40.06
N ASN A 153 -4.73 42.87 40.27
CA ASN A 153 -6.03 42.22 40.45
C ASN A 153 -6.14 41.35 41.74
N LEU A 154 -5.32 41.59 42.75
CA LEU A 154 -5.43 40.97 44.05
C LEU A 154 -6.14 41.91 45.03
N ASP A 155 -6.76 41.39 46.07
CA ASP A 155 -7.17 42.15 47.23
C ASP A 155 -5.97 42.56 48.10
N GLU A 156 -6.17 43.51 48.96
CA GLU A 156 -5.11 44.12 49.80
C GLU A 156 -4.36 43.06 50.63
N GLU A 157 -5.09 42.10 51.24
CA GLU A 157 -4.48 41.03 52.05
C GLU A 157 -3.54 40.15 51.21
N ASN A 158 -3.96 39.75 50.00
CA ASN A 158 -3.14 38.96 49.10
C ASN A 158 -1.98 39.77 48.50
N CYS A 159 -2.12 41.07 48.30
CA CYS A 159 -1.02 41.95 47.88
C CYS A 159 0.11 41.95 48.92
N HIS A 160 -0.21 42.12 50.22
CA HIS A 160 0.78 42.08 51.31
C HIS A 160 1.44 40.70 51.40
N LYS A 161 0.66 39.60 51.34
CA LYS A 161 1.22 38.23 51.35
C LYS A 161 2.21 37.98 50.19
N VAL A 162 1.88 38.42 48.99
CA VAL A 162 2.76 38.29 47.81
C VAL A 162 4.01 39.14 47.96
N ALA A 163 3.93 40.38 48.49
CA ALA A 163 5.06 41.25 48.73
C ALA A 163 6.02 40.67 49.76
N GLU A 164 5.51 40.16 50.89
CA GLU A 164 6.30 39.48 51.91
C GLU A 164 7.02 38.22 51.37
N LEU A 165 6.31 37.37 50.62
CA LEU A 165 6.90 36.18 49.99
C LEU A 165 8.05 36.55 49.04
N LEU A 166 7.90 37.60 48.22
CA LEU A 166 8.97 38.08 47.34
C LEU A 166 10.13 38.68 48.11
N LYS A 167 9.88 39.38 49.23
CA LYS A 167 10.93 39.89 50.11
C LYS A 167 11.72 38.76 50.78
N ASP A 168 11.06 37.73 51.25
CA ASP A 168 11.72 36.54 51.84
C ASP A 168 12.63 35.83 50.81
N ILE A 169 12.14 35.66 49.59
CA ILE A 169 12.93 35.10 48.48
C ILE A 169 14.16 36.02 48.21
N SER A 170 13.98 37.33 48.29
CA SER A 170 15.05 38.30 47.98
C SER A 170 16.25 38.27 48.94
N ARG A 171 16.09 37.70 50.15
CA ARG A 171 17.19 37.54 51.10
C ARG A 171 18.29 36.61 50.57
N GLN A 172 17.96 35.69 49.68
CA GLN A 172 18.92 34.71 49.18
C GLN A 172 19.31 34.95 47.71
N ARG A 173 18.53 35.71 46.94
CA ARG A 173 18.73 35.94 45.49
C ARG A 173 18.20 37.33 45.07
N LEU A 174 18.59 37.76 43.89
CA LEU A 174 18.06 38.98 43.31
C LEU A 174 16.61 38.79 42.88
N VAL A 175 15.70 39.64 43.36
CA VAL A 175 14.28 39.69 42.95
C VAL A 175 14.02 41.04 42.30
N ILE A 176 13.56 41.07 41.05
CA ILE A 176 13.23 42.30 40.33
C ILE A 176 11.72 42.28 40.04
N VAL A 177 11.03 43.22 40.65
CA VAL A 177 9.56 43.36 40.52
C VAL A 177 9.22 44.57 39.67
N SER A 178 8.36 44.42 38.68
CA SER A 178 7.73 45.56 38.01
C SER A 178 6.30 45.73 38.52
N THR A 179 5.92 46.93 38.94
CA THR A 179 4.55 47.23 39.39
C THR A 179 4.21 48.71 39.21
N HIS A 180 2.91 48.98 39.13
CA HIS A 180 2.37 50.33 39.29
C HIS A 180 1.86 50.58 40.71
N GLU A 181 1.65 49.57 41.51
CA GLU A 181 1.21 49.59 42.91
C GLU A 181 2.42 49.64 43.81
N ARG A 182 2.96 50.86 44.01
CA ARG A 182 4.19 51.10 44.77
C ARG A 182 4.03 50.84 46.25
N GLU A 183 2.89 51.12 46.83
CA GLU A 183 2.55 51.12 48.25
C GLU A 183 2.88 49.79 48.96
N TYR A 184 2.66 48.63 48.29
CA TYR A 184 2.93 47.33 48.89
C TYR A 184 4.42 46.95 48.93
N PHE A 185 5.27 47.61 48.18
CA PHE A 185 6.68 47.25 48.05
C PHE A 185 7.64 48.36 48.52
N GLU A 186 7.19 49.62 48.68
CA GLU A 186 8.05 50.75 48.93
C GLU A 186 8.86 50.61 50.23
N ASP A 187 8.19 50.11 51.27
CA ASP A 187 8.85 49.96 52.60
C ASP A 187 9.83 48.81 52.69
N ILE A 188 9.58 47.75 51.83
CA ILE A 188 10.40 46.52 51.87
C ILE A 188 11.44 46.43 50.75
N ALA A 189 11.37 47.31 49.72
CA ALA A 189 12.31 47.31 48.61
C ALA A 189 13.68 47.88 49.01
N ASP A 190 14.73 47.21 48.52
CA ASP A 190 16.13 47.66 48.77
C ASP A 190 16.59 48.72 47.75
N ARG A 191 15.90 48.73 46.54
CA ARG A 191 16.16 49.69 45.49
C ARG A 191 14.88 49.96 44.72
N ILE A 192 14.64 51.22 44.34
CA ILE A 192 13.47 51.65 43.57
C ILE A 192 13.93 52.40 42.32
N ILE A 193 13.52 51.90 41.14
CA ILE A 193 13.80 52.47 39.85
C ILE A 193 12.46 52.98 39.26
N PHE A 194 12.38 54.28 38.97
CA PHE A 194 11.16 54.88 38.42
C PHE A 194 11.29 55.10 36.91
N LEU A 195 10.37 54.44 36.13
CA LEU A 195 10.31 54.57 34.68
C LEU A 195 9.14 55.45 34.26
N LYS A 196 9.38 56.40 33.34
CA LYS A 196 8.39 57.21 32.74
C LYS A 196 8.64 57.32 31.22
N ARG A 197 7.65 56.90 30.41
CA ARG A 197 7.73 56.92 28.94
C ARG A 197 9.04 56.32 28.39
N GLY A 198 9.42 55.17 28.93
CA GLY A 198 10.63 54.43 28.50
C GLY A 198 11.97 55.01 29.01
N LYS A 199 11.96 56.03 29.86
CA LYS A 199 13.18 56.63 30.42
C LYS A 199 13.23 56.40 31.94
N ILE A 200 14.42 56.15 32.48
CA ILE A 200 14.67 56.09 33.91
C ILE A 200 14.68 57.53 34.41
N VAL A 201 13.78 57.85 35.35
CA VAL A 201 13.65 59.17 35.94
C VAL A 201 14.36 59.27 37.31
N SER A 202 14.29 58.20 38.09
CA SER A 202 15.03 58.10 39.37
C SER A 202 15.46 56.68 39.62
N ASP A 203 16.55 56.53 40.35
CA ASP A 203 17.13 55.26 40.78
C ASP A 203 17.69 55.48 42.24
N THR A 204 16.89 55.01 43.18
CA THR A 204 17.15 55.24 44.61
C THR A 204 17.44 53.90 45.27
N LYS A 205 18.60 53.80 45.91
CA LYS A 205 18.95 52.68 46.82
C LYS A 205 18.67 53.14 48.24
N LYS A 206 18.00 52.32 49.06
CA LYS A 206 17.92 52.54 50.49
C LYS A 206 19.30 52.31 51.07
N SER A 207 19.86 53.33 51.80
CA SER A 207 21.07 53.15 52.54
C SER A 207 20.81 52.14 53.66
N GLU A 208 21.71 51.17 53.86
CA GLU A 208 21.73 50.31 55.01
C GLU A 208 22.00 51.26 56.20
N GLU A 209 21.00 51.43 57.10
CA GLU A 209 21.28 52.02 58.45
C GLU A 209 22.22 51.04 59.17
N GLU A 210 23.31 51.63 59.73
CA GLU A 210 24.31 50.93 60.47
C GLU A 210 23.73 50.13 61.66
N GLY A 211 23.59 48.83 61.44
CA GLY A 211 23.08 47.88 62.43
C GLY A 211 23.57 46.48 62.15
N GLY A 212 24.80 46.17 62.53
CA GLY A 212 25.29 44.80 62.60
C GLY A 212 26.24 44.37 61.48
N ALA A 213 27.43 45.02 61.47
CA ALA A 213 28.56 44.45 60.76
C ALA A 213 28.99 43.15 61.46
N GLN A 214 28.64 42.01 60.92
CA GLN A 214 29.46 40.81 61.07
C GLN A 214 29.64 40.15 59.70
N ALA A 215 30.78 40.45 59.17
CA ALA A 215 31.64 39.62 58.31
C ALA A 215 30.96 38.62 57.46
N ALA A 216 30.59 39.04 56.26
CA ALA A 216 30.70 38.17 55.10
C ALA A 216 31.79 38.77 54.21
N SER A 217 33.02 38.68 54.69
CA SER A 217 34.23 38.86 53.91
C SER A 217 34.36 37.72 52.93
N GLU A 218 34.60 38.07 51.67
CA GLU A 218 35.41 37.28 50.74
C GLU A 218 35.02 35.85 50.54
N ASP A 219 33.95 35.68 49.74
CA ASP A 219 33.83 34.50 48.88
C ASP A 219 33.33 34.88 47.45
N GLU A 220 34.00 35.89 46.85
CA GLU A 220 33.85 36.25 45.44
C GLU A 220 34.36 35.14 44.50
N GLY A 221 35.04 34.13 45.07
CA GLY A 221 35.68 33.05 44.28
C GLY A 221 34.83 31.79 44.02
N ALA A 222 33.72 31.59 44.74
CA ALA A 222 33.09 30.27 44.79
C ALA A 222 31.71 30.16 44.17
N ARG A 223 31.13 31.21 43.58
CA ARG A 223 29.76 31.15 42.98
C ARG A 223 29.69 31.45 41.51
N THR A 224 30.69 31.13 40.72
CA THR A 224 30.54 30.85 39.27
C THR A 224 29.95 29.45 39.05
N ALA A 225 28.96 29.06 39.85
CA ALA A 225 28.23 27.84 39.61
C ALA A 225 27.45 28.04 38.29
N ASN A 226 27.95 27.46 37.20
CA ASN A 226 27.24 27.38 35.95
C ASN A 226 25.80 26.97 36.25
N VAL A 227 24.85 27.88 35.95
CA VAL A 227 23.43 27.60 36.14
C VAL A 227 23.09 26.42 35.26
N SER A 228 22.81 25.26 35.85
CA SER A 228 22.52 24.03 35.10
C SER A 228 21.37 24.27 34.12
N ALA A 229 21.57 23.85 32.88
CA ALA A 229 20.51 23.89 31.89
C ALA A 229 19.36 22.95 32.30
N PRO A 230 18.10 23.27 31.94
CA PRO A 230 16.99 22.39 32.28
C PRO A 230 17.19 21.00 31.64
N VAL A 231 17.03 19.96 32.46
CA VAL A 231 17.07 18.56 31.99
C VAL A 231 15.69 18.17 31.51
N PHE A 232 15.56 17.93 30.21
CA PHE A 232 14.29 17.50 29.63
C PHE A 232 14.50 16.24 28.78
N GLY A 233 14.21 15.09 29.38
CA GLY A 233 14.35 13.79 28.76
C GLY A 233 13.09 13.34 28.01
N PHE A 234 13.20 12.22 27.28
CA PHE A 234 12.09 11.62 26.55
C PHE A 234 10.90 11.29 27.46
N ARG A 235 11.13 10.72 28.64
CA ARG A 235 10.06 10.40 29.62
C ARG A 235 9.26 11.63 30.03
N SER A 236 9.93 12.77 30.26
CA SER A 236 9.27 14.05 30.60
C SER A 236 8.46 14.57 29.39
N ALA A 237 8.96 14.41 28.16
CA ALA A 237 8.23 14.79 26.95
C ALA A 237 6.96 13.96 26.79
N VAL A 238 7.03 12.65 26.95
CA VAL A 238 5.87 11.73 26.85
C VAL A 238 4.86 12.03 27.96
N TRP A 239 5.30 12.21 29.18
CA TRP A 239 4.42 12.55 30.31
C TRP A 239 3.65 13.86 30.03
N LEU A 240 4.35 14.91 29.61
CA LEU A 240 3.72 16.20 29.31
C LEU A 240 2.83 16.12 28.07
N ALA A 241 3.25 15.35 27.05
CA ALA A 241 2.43 15.09 25.86
C ALA A 241 1.09 14.44 26.22
N ALA A 242 1.09 13.44 27.10
CA ALA A 242 -0.13 12.76 27.55
C ALA A 242 -1.06 13.69 28.34
N LYS A 243 -0.50 14.57 29.20
CA LYS A 243 -1.28 15.53 29.99
C LYS A 243 -1.90 16.63 29.13
N THR A 244 -1.12 17.20 28.20
CA THR A 244 -1.59 18.28 27.32
C THR A 244 -2.55 17.77 26.23
N MET A 245 -2.49 16.48 25.84
CA MET A 245 -3.42 15.88 24.88
C MET A 245 -4.86 15.88 25.36
N ARG A 246 -5.10 15.81 26.67
CA ARG A 246 -6.46 15.90 27.25
C ARG A 246 -7.17 17.23 26.91
N ARG A 247 -6.41 18.34 26.85
CA ARG A 247 -6.95 19.68 26.48
C ARG A 247 -7.33 19.76 25.00
N THR A 248 -6.65 18.99 24.16
CA THR A 248 -6.86 18.95 22.71
C THR A 248 -7.61 17.70 22.29
N ALA A 249 -8.29 17.00 23.22
CA ALA A 249 -8.89 15.68 23.01
C ALA A 249 -9.82 15.62 21.79
N VAL A 250 -10.67 16.62 21.58
CA VAL A 250 -11.58 16.65 20.42
C VAL A 250 -10.82 16.74 19.11
N SER A 251 -9.81 17.65 19.01
CA SER A 251 -9.01 17.77 17.79
C SER A 251 -8.08 16.56 17.59
N ALA A 252 -7.61 15.95 18.67
CA ALA A 252 -6.84 14.71 18.62
C ALA A 252 -7.70 13.53 18.14
N ALA A 253 -8.95 13.43 18.62
CA ALA A 253 -9.89 12.39 18.18
C ALA A 253 -10.24 12.54 16.69
N LEU A 254 -10.54 13.77 16.24
CA LEU A 254 -10.80 14.03 14.82
C LEU A 254 -9.60 13.70 13.93
N ALA A 255 -8.38 14.10 14.35
CA ALA A 255 -7.16 13.78 13.62
C ALA A 255 -6.89 12.27 13.61
N PHE A 256 -7.12 11.59 14.74
CA PHE A 256 -6.99 10.15 14.86
C PHE A 256 -7.95 9.40 13.93
N ILE A 257 -9.23 9.73 13.96
CA ILE A 257 -10.27 9.11 13.09
C ILE A 257 -9.93 9.32 11.63
N SER A 258 -9.58 10.55 11.24
CA SER A 258 -9.19 10.86 9.87
C SER A 258 -7.94 10.09 9.42
N LEU A 259 -6.92 9.99 10.28
CA LEU A 259 -5.70 9.25 10.01
C LEU A 259 -5.95 7.74 9.94
N LEU A 260 -6.80 7.22 10.83
CA LEU A 260 -7.22 5.82 10.84
C LEU A 260 -7.92 5.44 9.53
N ILE A 261 -8.89 6.25 9.09
CA ILE A 261 -9.58 6.04 7.81
C ILE A 261 -8.56 6.11 6.66
N CYS A 262 -7.66 7.10 6.67
CA CYS A 262 -6.62 7.24 5.66
C CYS A 262 -5.74 5.99 5.57
N VAL A 263 -5.23 5.49 6.69
CA VAL A 263 -4.37 4.30 6.74
C VAL A 263 -5.14 3.05 6.33
N ALA A 264 -6.39 2.87 6.81
CA ALA A 264 -7.23 1.74 6.43
C ALA A 264 -7.53 1.71 4.93
N CYS A 265 -7.85 2.87 4.34
CA CYS A 265 -8.07 2.98 2.89
C CYS A 265 -6.80 2.72 2.10
N ILE A 266 -5.65 3.29 2.50
CA ILE A 266 -4.38 3.05 1.81
C ILE A 266 -3.99 1.57 1.92
N ALA A 267 -4.15 0.93 3.09
CA ALA A 267 -3.87 -0.49 3.26
C ALA A 267 -4.79 -1.35 2.38
N SER A 268 -6.09 -1.06 2.34
CA SER A 268 -7.06 -1.78 1.50
C SER A 268 -6.80 -1.57 0.01
N PHE A 269 -6.53 -0.33 -0.42
CA PHE A 269 -6.25 -0.02 -1.82
C PHE A 269 -4.91 -0.57 -2.29
N SER A 270 -3.88 -0.54 -1.42
CA SER A 270 -2.59 -1.16 -1.76
C SER A 270 -2.70 -2.68 -1.89
N ASN A 271 -3.59 -3.33 -1.13
CA ASN A 271 -3.86 -4.75 -1.27
C ASN A 271 -4.43 -5.08 -2.65
N VAL A 272 -5.39 -4.30 -3.15
CA VAL A 272 -5.94 -4.46 -4.50
C VAL A 272 -4.92 -4.06 -5.59
N TYR A 273 -4.10 -3.02 -5.35
CA TYR A 273 -3.09 -2.60 -6.30
C TYR A 273 -1.95 -3.62 -6.46
N LEU A 274 -1.55 -4.27 -5.37
CA LEU A 274 -0.51 -5.30 -5.32
C LEU A 274 -1.06 -6.70 -5.63
N PHE A 275 -2.31 -6.77 -6.05
CA PHE A 275 -2.95 -8.00 -6.46
C PHE A 275 -2.16 -8.66 -7.59
N ASP A 276 -1.78 -9.91 -7.39
CA ASP A 276 -1.14 -10.77 -8.39
C ASP A 276 -2.17 -11.76 -8.90
N ARG A 277 -2.44 -11.71 -10.21
CA ARG A 277 -3.45 -12.53 -10.85
C ARG A 277 -3.14 -14.03 -10.72
N ALA A 278 -1.89 -14.41 -10.98
CA ALA A 278 -1.46 -15.80 -10.92
C ALA A 278 -1.56 -16.38 -9.50
N VAL A 279 -1.02 -15.66 -8.51
CA VAL A 279 -1.06 -16.08 -7.10
C VAL A 279 -2.49 -16.14 -6.58
N SER A 280 -3.35 -15.22 -6.98
CA SER A 280 -4.75 -15.19 -6.56
C SER A 280 -5.54 -16.32 -7.18
N THR A 281 -5.32 -16.62 -8.47
CA THR A 281 -5.93 -17.76 -9.18
C THR A 281 -5.51 -19.07 -8.52
N TYR A 282 -4.21 -19.27 -8.26
CA TYR A 282 -3.73 -20.45 -7.52
C TYR A 282 -4.38 -20.58 -6.15
N THR A 283 -4.41 -19.48 -5.37
CA THR A 283 -4.95 -19.52 -4.01
C THR A 283 -6.43 -19.85 -4.01
N ALA A 284 -7.19 -19.28 -4.94
CA ALA A 284 -8.61 -19.58 -5.10
C ALA A 284 -8.85 -21.05 -5.49
N ALA A 285 -8.15 -21.53 -6.50
CA ALA A 285 -8.28 -22.90 -6.97
C ALA A 285 -7.87 -23.92 -5.90
N SER A 286 -6.78 -23.62 -5.14
CA SER A 286 -6.31 -24.46 -4.04
C SER A 286 -7.28 -24.47 -2.86
N ALA A 287 -7.89 -23.31 -2.52
CA ALA A 287 -8.88 -23.20 -1.45
C ALA A 287 -10.15 -24.01 -1.74
N GLU A 288 -10.56 -24.07 -3.01
CA GLU A 288 -11.69 -24.87 -3.49
C GLU A 288 -11.33 -26.35 -3.66
N GLY A 289 -10.05 -26.71 -3.51
CA GLY A 289 -9.57 -28.09 -3.66
C GLY A 289 -9.67 -28.60 -5.10
N MET A 290 -9.47 -27.73 -6.10
CA MET A 290 -9.48 -28.11 -7.51
C MET A 290 -8.32 -29.07 -7.80
N PRO A 291 -8.56 -30.25 -8.38
CA PRO A 291 -7.51 -31.25 -8.60
C PRO A 291 -6.62 -30.94 -9.82
N PHE A 292 -7.05 -30.02 -10.68
CA PHE A 292 -6.34 -29.63 -11.89
C PHE A 292 -6.74 -28.20 -12.30
N MET A 293 -5.93 -27.60 -13.19
CA MET A 293 -6.24 -26.32 -13.83
C MET A 293 -6.05 -26.40 -15.35
N GLU A 294 -6.83 -25.62 -16.06
CA GLU A 294 -6.83 -25.53 -17.53
C GLU A 294 -6.43 -24.12 -17.95
N PHE A 295 -5.51 -24.00 -18.88
CA PHE A 295 -4.97 -22.73 -19.33
C PHE A 295 -5.02 -22.60 -20.84
N MET A 296 -5.36 -21.40 -21.32
CA MET A 296 -5.34 -21.04 -22.74
C MET A 296 -4.33 -19.91 -22.96
N LEU A 297 -3.71 -19.88 -24.13
CA LEU A 297 -2.79 -18.81 -24.50
C LEU A 297 -3.58 -17.56 -24.90
N ASP A 298 -3.42 -16.45 -24.17
CA ASP A 298 -4.14 -15.20 -24.44
C ASP A 298 -3.36 -14.32 -25.43
N ASN A 299 -3.94 -14.06 -26.58
CA ASN A 299 -3.37 -13.21 -27.62
C ASN A 299 -3.16 -11.75 -27.19
N SER A 300 -3.95 -11.25 -26.23
CA SER A 300 -3.83 -9.86 -25.76
C SER A 300 -2.57 -9.60 -24.93
N SER A 301 -1.98 -10.65 -24.38
CA SER A 301 -0.77 -10.58 -23.54
C SER A 301 0.54 -10.64 -24.33
N MET A 302 0.50 -11.12 -25.56
CA MET A 302 1.64 -11.15 -26.47
C MET A 302 1.89 -9.77 -27.08
N GLY A 303 2.46 -8.84 -26.30
CA GLY A 303 2.93 -7.52 -26.74
C GLY A 303 4.15 -7.56 -27.68
N GLY A 304 4.23 -8.56 -28.52
CA GLY A 304 5.20 -8.69 -29.63
C GLY A 304 4.73 -7.89 -30.82
N ASP A 305 5.67 -7.26 -31.49
CA ASP A 305 5.56 -6.45 -32.69
C ASP A 305 4.45 -6.95 -33.65
N SER A 306 3.27 -6.37 -33.53
CA SER A 306 2.04 -6.75 -34.26
C SER A 306 2.16 -6.60 -35.78
N THR A 307 3.27 -6.04 -36.27
CA THR A 307 3.50 -5.82 -37.69
C THR A 307 3.97 -7.07 -38.45
N ALA A 308 4.56 -8.06 -37.76
CA ALA A 308 4.99 -9.32 -38.40
C ALA A 308 3.86 -10.36 -38.42
N LEU A 309 2.87 -10.24 -37.53
CA LEU A 309 1.72 -11.15 -37.40
C LEU A 309 0.49 -10.69 -38.21
N SER A 310 0.46 -9.41 -38.67
CA SER A 310 -0.74 -8.84 -39.30
C SER A 310 -1.21 -9.58 -40.57
N ASP A 311 -0.30 -10.18 -41.32
CA ASP A 311 -0.64 -10.92 -42.52
C ASP A 311 -1.05 -12.38 -42.20
N VAL A 312 -0.50 -12.94 -41.13
CA VAL A 312 -0.86 -14.30 -40.65
C VAL A 312 -2.10 -14.23 -39.76
N ASP A 313 -2.26 -13.15 -38.98
CA ASP A 313 -3.39 -12.90 -38.07
C ASP A 313 -4.76 -12.99 -38.74
N GLY A 314 -4.88 -12.60 -40.01
CA GLY A 314 -6.12 -12.71 -40.76
C GLY A 314 -6.59 -14.14 -40.95
N PHE A 315 -5.66 -15.11 -40.91
CA PHE A 315 -5.95 -16.54 -41.06
C PHE A 315 -6.01 -17.29 -39.71
N ILE A 316 -5.32 -16.80 -38.69
CA ILE A 316 -5.09 -17.50 -37.41
C ILE A 316 -6.00 -16.99 -36.28
N ASN A 317 -6.28 -15.70 -36.23
CA ASN A 317 -7.03 -15.09 -35.15
C ASN A 317 -8.53 -15.28 -35.29
N ARG A 318 -9.06 -16.39 -34.82
CA ARG A 318 -10.51 -16.63 -34.68
C ARG A 318 -11.02 -16.38 -33.26
N GLY A 319 -10.30 -15.67 -32.42
CA GLY A 319 -10.76 -15.41 -31.08
C GLY A 319 -9.71 -14.82 -30.12
N ARG A 320 -10.07 -14.76 -28.86
CA ARG A 320 -9.24 -14.27 -27.74
C ARG A 320 -8.02 -15.16 -27.50
N TYR A 321 -8.10 -16.44 -27.87
CA TYR A 321 -7.07 -17.42 -27.54
C TYR A 321 -6.37 -17.95 -28.81
N SER A 322 -5.08 -18.27 -28.64
CA SER A 322 -4.24 -18.93 -29.63
C SER A 322 -4.04 -20.41 -29.29
N SER A 323 -3.71 -21.21 -30.28
CA SER A 323 -3.32 -22.60 -30.07
C SER A 323 -1.86 -22.71 -29.55
N VAL A 324 -1.59 -23.72 -28.75
CA VAL A 324 -0.26 -24.00 -28.15
C VAL A 324 0.60 -24.76 -29.16
N SER A 325 1.77 -24.21 -29.53
CA SER A 325 2.69 -24.86 -30.44
C SER A 325 3.41 -26.06 -29.80
N ALA A 326 3.88 -26.99 -30.61
CA ALA A 326 4.64 -28.16 -30.12
C ALA A 326 5.94 -27.78 -29.38
N ASP A 327 6.63 -26.72 -29.84
CA ASP A 327 7.85 -26.20 -29.18
C ASP A 327 7.52 -25.59 -27.81
N MET A 328 6.43 -24.83 -27.73
CA MET A 328 5.96 -24.25 -26.47
C MET A 328 5.52 -25.33 -25.51
N LEU A 329 4.78 -26.35 -25.98
CA LEU A 329 4.41 -27.49 -25.14
C LEU A 329 5.62 -28.24 -24.62
N GLY A 330 6.65 -28.46 -25.46
CA GLY A 330 7.92 -29.10 -25.03
C GLY A 330 8.63 -28.31 -23.92
N LYS A 331 8.62 -26.98 -23.97
CA LYS A 331 9.16 -26.12 -22.89
C LYS A 331 8.33 -26.23 -21.62
N LEU A 332 7.00 -26.19 -21.73
CA LEU A 332 6.09 -26.32 -20.58
C LEU A 332 6.23 -27.67 -19.88
N GLN A 333 6.35 -28.77 -20.66
CA GLN A 333 6.54 -30.11 -20.10
C GLN A 333 7.86 -30.31 -19.36
N GLY A 334 8.84 -29.44 -19.60
CA GLY A 334 10.11 -29.42 -18.86
C GLY A 334 10.02 -28.77 -17.49
N GLU A 335 9.10 -27.84 -17.31
CA GLU A 335 8.96 -27.02 -16.11
C GLU A 335 7.72 -27.40 -15.27
N CYS A 336 6.60 -27.67 -15.92
CA CYS A 336 5.36 -28.14 -15.28
C CYS A 336 4.82 -29.37 -16.02
N ASP A 337 4.10 -30.26 -15.33
CA ASP A 337 3.51 -31.49 -15.92
C ASP A 337 2.27 -31.13 -16.77
N ALA A 338 2.51 -30.43 -17.87
CA ALA A 338 1.47 -29.89 -18.75
C ALA A 338 1.06 -30.89 -19.81
N THR A 339 -0.23 -31.15 -19.92
CA THR A 339 -0.85 -31.97 -20.96
C THR A 339 -1.66 -31.10 -21.90
N LEU A 340 -1.56 -31.34 -23.20
CA LEU A 340 -2.31 -30.60 -24.21
C LEU A 340 -3.81 -31.02 -24.18
N PHE A 341 -4.69 -30.06 -24.29
CA PHE A 341 -6.10 -30.30 -24.59
C PHE A 341 -6.58 -29.47 -25.78
N TYR A 342 -7.62 -29.96 -26.44
CA TYR A 342 -8.35 -29.26 -27.49
C TYR A 342 -9.65 -28.71 -26.90
N ASP A 343 -9.91 -27.43 -27.08
CA ASP A 343 -11.14 -26.73 -26.65
C ASP A 343 -12.01 -26.43 -27.89
N GLY A 344 -12.99 -27.25 -28.13
CA GLY A 344 -13.89 -27.12 -29.27
C GLY A 344 -14.89 -28.30 -29.34
N SER A 345 -15.95 -28.10 -30.09
CA SER A 345 -17.02 -29.11 -30.17
C SER A 345 -16.66 -30.19 -31.15
N LEU A 346 -16.54 -31.43 -30.67
CA LEU A 346 -16.35 -32.63 -31.48
C LEU A 346 -17.57 -33.54 -31.35
N SER A 347 -17.94 -34.22 -32.43
CA SER A 347 -18.98 -35.21 -32.43
C SER A 347 -18.36 -36.59 -32.71
N LEU A 348 -18.54 -37.51 -31.77
CA LEU A 348 -18.09 -38.90 -31.89
C LEU A 348 -19.30 -39.79 -32.20
N ASP A 349 -19.54 -40.07 -33.47
CA ASP A 349 -20.68 -40.86 -33.90
C ASP A 349 -20.55 -42.34 -33.52
N TYR A 350 -21.65 -42.97 -33.19
CA TYR A 350 -21.67 -44.38 -32.79
C TYR A 350 -22.89 -45.13 -33.36
N GLU A 351 -22.68 -46.40 -33.64
CA GLU A 351 -23.74 -47.27 -34.06
C GLU A 351 -24.52 -47.91 -32.89
N PRO A 352 -25.77 -48.24 -33.04
CA PRO A 352 -26.54 -48.86 -31.98
C PRO A 352 -25.98 -50.23 -31.60
N ALA A 353 -25.94 -50.50 -30.31
CA ALA A 353 -25.45 -51.77 -29.76
C ALA A 353 -26.57 -52.82 -29.61
N ALA A 354 -27.83 -52.41 -29.68
CA ALA A 354 -29.01 -53.27 -29.53
C ALA A 354 -30.02 -53.04 -30.64
N GLU A 355 -30.75 -54.09 -30.97
CA GLU A 355 -31.80 -54.06 -32.00
C GLU A 355 -32.92 -53.07 -31.60
N GLY A 356 -33.20 -52.08 -32.45
CA GLY A 356 -34.19 -51.03 -32.19
C GLY A 356 -33.67 -49.74 -31.62
N ALA A 357 -32.39 -49.66 -31.29
CA ALA A 357 -31.71 -48.40 -30.95
C ALA A 357 -31.35 -47.62 -32.23
N ARG A 358 -31.21 -46.28 -32.12
CA ARG A 358 -31.07 -45.41 -33.32
C ARG A 358 -29.63 -44.96 -33.60
N GLY A 359 -28.64 -45.37 -32.78
CA GLY A 359 -27.34 -44.74 -32.81
C GLY A 359 -27.40 -43.28 -32.33
N GLY A 360 -26.31 -42.58 -32.44
CA GLY A 360 -26.20 -41.19 -32.03
C GLY A 360 -24.77 -40.71 -32.05
N SER A 361 -24.52 -39.58 -31.39
CA SER A 361 -23.18 -39.04 -31.21
C SER A 361 -22.90 -38.66 -29.75
N ILE A 362 -21.67 -38.83 -29.33
CA ILE A 362 -21.14 -38.27 -28.06
C ILE A 362 -20.53 -36.91 -28.41
N THR A 363 -21.13 -35.84 -27.92
CA THR A 363 -20.57 -34.49 -28.09
C THR A 363 -19.51 -34.24 -27.05
N VAL A 364 -18.28 -33.92 -27.48
CA VAL A 364 -17.14 -33.59 -26.64
C VAL A 364 -16.82 -32.10 -26.82
N GLY A 365 -16.79 -31.35 -25.76
CA GLY A 365 -16.40 -29.94 -25.76
C GLY A 365 -14.89 -29.72 -25.47
N ARG A 366 -14.29 -30.63 -24.68
CA ARG A 366 -12.86 -30.64 -24.40
C ARG A 366 -12.28 -32.04 -24.54
N LEU A 367 -11.19 -32.13 -25.30
CA LEU A 367 -10.46 -33.35 -25.52
C LEU A 367 -9.03 -33.26 -24.99
N TYR A 368 -8.69 -34.07 -24.00
CA TYR A 368 -7.34 -34.14 -23.41
C TYR A 368 -6.51 -35.20 -24.10
N PHE A 369 -5.29 -34.83 -24.51
CA PHE A 369 -4.37 -35.72 -25.19
C PHE A 369 -3.46 -36.44 -24.19
N SER A 370 -3.87 -37.65 -23.79
CA SER A 370 -3.09 -38.49 -22.87
C SER A 370 -3.31 -39.97 -23.17
N ASP A 371 -2.28 -40.79 -22.89
CA ASP A 371 -2.38 -42.26 -22.99
C ASP A 371 -3.01 -42.89 -21.74
N SER A 372 -3.26 -42.08 -20.70
CA SER A 372 -3.93 -42.50 -19.48
C SER A 372 -4.98 -41.47 -19.07
N CYS A 373 -6.08 -41.91 -18.45
CA CYS A 373 -7.10 -41.05 -17.90
C CYS A 373 -6.54 -40.32 -16.64
N PRO A 374 -6.50 -38.99 -16.63
CA PRO A 374 -6.03 -38.23 -15.51
C PRO A 374 -7.08 -38.03 -14.41
N PHE A 375 -8.30 -38.47 -14.63
CA PHE A 375 -9.45 -38.30 -13.74
C PHE A 375 -9.76 -39.60 -12.97
N ASP A 376 -10.62 -39.51 -11.94
CA ASP A 376 -11.03 -40.64 -11.14
C ASP A 376 -11.89 -41.62 -11.95
N VAL A 377 -11.33 -42.81 -12.20
CA VAL A 377 -11.95 -43.84 -13.01
C VAL A 377 -13.09 -44.52 -12.25
N VAL A 378 -14.28 -44.48 -12.83
CA VAL A 378 -15.47 -45.17 -12.29
C VAL A 378 -15.60 -46.59 -12.89
N TYR A 379 -15.45 -46.71 -14.22
CA TYR A 379 -15.49 -47.96 -14.91
C TYR A 379 -14.33 -48.08 -15.93
N GLY A 380 -13.82 -49.28 -16.09
CA GLY A 380 -12.75 -49.56 -17.05
C GLY A 380 -11.33 -49.42 -16.51
N SER A 381 -10.40 -49.02 -17.35
CA SER A 381 -8.98 -48.90 -17.02
C SER A 381 -8.46 -47.51 -17.29
N ALA A 382 -7.68 -46.96 -16.33
CA ALA A 382 -7.02 -45.67 -16.53
C ALA A 382 -6.07 -45.68 -17.75
N ARG A 383 -5.43 -46.81 -18.09
CA ARG A 383 -4.61 -46.93 -19.30
C ARG A 383 -5.50 -47.12 -20.51
N LEU A 384 -5.45 -46.19 -21.45
CA LEU A 384 -6.37 -46.16 -22.59
C LEU A 384 -5.99 -47.14 -23.70
N ASN A 385 -4.70 -47.44 -23.87
CA ASN A 385 -4.19 -48.38 -24.89
C ASN A 385 -4.78 -48.13 -26.29
N GLY A 386 -4.74 -46.89 -26.75
CA GLY A 386 -5.33 -46.47 -28.02
C GLY A 386 -6.86 -46.32 -28.02
N GLY A 387 -7.49 -46.45 -26.86
CA GLY A 387 -8.91 -46.13 -26.65
C GLY A 387 -9.08 -44.72 -26.09
N MET A 388 -10.33 -44.40 -25.70
CA MET A 388 -10.70 -43.15 -25.11
C MET A 388 -11.34 -43.33 -23.72
N ALA A 389 -11.23 -42.30 -22.88
CA ALA A 389 -12.05 -42.14 -21.70
C ALA A 389 -13.12 -41.07 -21.97
N ILE A 390 -14.32 -41.28 -21.47
CA ILE A 390 -15.40 -40.31 -21.48
C ILE A 390 -15.92 -40.06 -20.10
N SER A 391 -16.50 -38.89 -19.87
CA SER A 391 -17.09 -38.56 -18.59
C SER A 391 -18.33 -39.40 -18.30
N LEU A 392 -18.67 -39.53 -17.01
CA LEU A 392 -19.88 -40.27 -16.61
C LEU A 392 -21.15 -39.63 -17.19
N GLY A 393 -21.22 -38.28 -17.20
CA GLY A 393 -22.36 -37.58 -17.80
C GLY A 393 -22.50 -37.83 -19.32
N ALA A 394 -21.38 -37.80 -20.04
CA ALA A 394 -21.37 -38.16 -21.47
C ALA A 394 -21.80 -39.63 -21.71
N ALA A 395 -21.32 -40.53 -20.83
CA ALA A 395 -21.71 -41.95 -20.88
C ALA A 395 -23.21 -42.14 -20.65
N GLU A 396 -23.78 -41.52 -19.63
CA GLU A 396 -25.20 -41.58 -19.28
C GLU A 396 -26.09 -41.03 -20.46
N ALA A 397 -25.67 -39.90 -21.03
CA ALA A 397 -26.37 -39.31 -22.16
C ALA A 397 -26.39 -40.25 -23.40
N ALA A 398 -25.35 -41.03 -23.62
CA ALA A 398 -25.22 -41.96 -24.77
C ALA A 398 -25.99 -43.27 -24.60
N LEU A 399 -26.40 -43.66 -23.38
CA LEU A 399 -27.03 -44.96 -23.10
C LEU A 399 -28.24 -45.26 -24.00
N THR A 400 -29.12 -44.28 -24.13
CA THR A 400 -30.36 -44.43 -24.94
C THR A 400 -30.05 -44.68 -26.40
N GLY A 401 -29.09 -43.99 -26.98
CA GLY A 401 -28.67 -44.14 -28.36
C GLY A 401 -28.03 -45.50 -28.64
N PHE A 402 -27.18 -45.96 -27.68
CA PHE A 402 -26.62 -47.32 -27.76
C PHE A 402 -27.66 -48.44 -27.46
N GLY A 403 -28.80 -48.08 -26.83
CA GLY A 403 -29.78 -49.08 -26.36
C GLY A 403 -29.30 -49.85 -25.13
N LEU A 404 -28.56 -49.21 -24.25
CA LEU A 404 -27.97 -49.80 -23.05
C LEU A 404 -28.63 -49.22 -21.80
N THR A 405 -28.45 -49.88 -20.65
CA THR A 405 -29.09 -49.50 -19.36
C THR A 405 -28.10 -49.08 -18.28
N SER A 406 -26.79 -49.31 -18.47
CA SER A 406 -25.77 -48.97 -17.50
C SER A 406 -24.52 -48.45 -18.23
N PRO A 407 -23.85 -47.39 -17.69
CA PRO A 407 -22.62 -46.84 -18.25
C PRO A 407 -21.52 -47.89 -18.41
N GLU A 408 -21.39 -48.85 -17.51
CA GLU A 408 -20.41 -49.92 -17.57
C GLU A 408 -20.47 -50.73 -18.87
N GLN A 409 -21.65 -50.87 -19.47
CA GLN A 409 -21.87 -51.63 -20.74
C GLN A 409 -21.29 -50.91 -21.97
N LEU A 410 -20.90 -49.64 -21.82
CA LEU A 410 -20.23 -48.88 -22.87
C LEU A 410 -18.75 -49.25 -22.99
N ILE A 411 -18.14 -49.82 -21.96
CA ILE A 411 -16.73 -50.22 -22.01
C ILE A 411 -16.53 -51.26 -23.13
N GLY A 412 -15.60 -50.98 -24.04
CA GLY A 412 -15.28 -51.78 -25.19
C GLY A 412 -16.08 -51.44 -26.45
N ARG A 413 -17.10 -50.56 -26.36
CA ARG A 413 -17.82 -50.01 -27.52
C ARG A 413 -17.00 -48.95 -28.23
N THR A 414 -17.36 -48.64 -29.45
CA THR A 414 -16.67 -47.61 -30.24
C THR A 414 -17.59 -46.42 -30.47
N ALA A 415 -17.00 -45.23 -30.46
CA ALA A 415 -17.62 -43.99 -30.92
C ALA A 415 -16.56 -43.18 -31.68
N GLY A 416 -16.90 -42.63 -32.85
CA GLY A 416 -15.93 -41.94 -33.72
C GLY A 416 -14.77 -42.88 -34.15
N GLY A 417 -15.00 -44.20 -34.28
CA GLY A 417 -13.95 -45.16 -34.61
C GLY A 417 -13.01 -45.53 -33.43
N VAL A 418 -13.13 -44.89 -32.26
CA VAL A 418 -12.27 -45.11 -31.09
C VAL A 418 -13.01 -45.90 -30.01
N ARG A 419 -12.33 -46.91 -29.43
CA ARG A 419 -12.90 -47.76 -28.39
C ARG A 419 -12.99 -47.02 -27.05
N ILE A 420 -14.13 -47.05 -26.38
CA ILE A 420 -14.33 -46.54 -25.02
C ILE A 420 -13.63 -47.51 -24.05
N ALA A 421 -12.52 -47.08 -23.48
CA ALA A 421 -11.68 -47.85 -22.56
C ALA A 421 -11.99 -47.55 -21.09
N CYS A 422 -12.50 -46.36 -20.80
CA CYS A 422 -12.66 -45.85 -19.47
C CYS A 422 -13.84 -44.88 -19.37
N ILE A 423 -14.53 -44.90 -18.24
CA ILE A 423 -15.53 -43.89 -17.85
C ILE A 423 -15.08 -43.33 -16.54
N TYR A 424 -14.95 -42.02 -16.45
CA TYR A 424 -14.44 -41.31 -15.26
C TYR A 424 -15.49 -40.37 -14.69
N SER A 425 -15.35 -40.05 -13.41
CA SER A 425 -16.10 -38.99 -12.75
C SER A 425 -15.27 -37.70 -12.72
N ALA A 426 -15.83 -36.66 -13.32
CA ALA A 426 -15.35 -35.31 -13.07
C ALA A 426 -16.26 -34.72 -11.99
N GLU A 427 -16.00 -34.99 -10.73
CA GLU A 427 -16.69 -34.25 -9.67
C GLU A 427 -16.22 -32.81 -9.71
N SER A 428 -16.90 -31.96 -10.48
CA SER A 428 -16.88 -30.53 -10.27
C SER A 428 -17.63 -30.23 -8.98
N ARG A 429 -16.92 -30.03 -7.88
CA ARG A 429 -17.54 -29.48 -6.68
C ARG A 429 -18.03 -28.09 -7.00
N SER A 430 -19.31 -27.80 -6.76
CA SER A 430 -19.80 -26.43 -6.81
C SER A 430 -19.11 -25.59 -5.73
N LEU A 431 -18.93 -24.31 -5.98
CA LEU A 431 -18.36 -23.33 -5.03
C LEU A 431 -19.03 -23.29 -3.64
N GLU A 432 -20.22 -23.89 -3.48
CA GLU A 432 -20.97 -23.94 -2.22
C GLU A 432 -21.30 -25.36 -1.72
N GLY A 433 -20.70 -26.41 -2.31
CA GLY A 433 -21.06 -27.79 -1.97
C GLY A 433 -22.45 -28.21 -2.46
N GLU A 434 -23.17 -27.39 -3.20
CA GLU A 434 -24.38 -27.77 -3.92
C GLU A 434 -23.99 -28.52 -5.17
N LYS A 435 -24.60 -29.68 -5.37
CA LYS A 435 -24.42 -30.46 -6.61
C LYS A 435 -24.93 -29.64 -7.78
N LEU A 436 -24.11 -29.49 -8.81
CA LEU A 436 -24.55 -28.91 -10.08
C LEU A 436 -25.83 -29.60 -10.55
N THR A 437 -26.75 -28.85 -11.12
CA THR A 437 -27.96 -29.42 -11.69
C THR A 437 -27.58 -30.34 -12.86
N ALA A 438 -28.42 -31.32 -13.18
CA ALA A 438 -28.17 -32.22 -14.30
C ALA A 438 -28.00 -31.48 -15.64
N MET A 439 -28.52 -30.27 -15.75
CA MET A 439 -28.38 -29.42 -16.93
C MET A 439 -27.01 -28.74 -17.00
N GLU A 440 -26.46 -28.34 -15.86
CA GLU A 440 -25.09 -27.78 -15.70
C GLU A 440 -24.06 -28.89 -15.92
N ILE A 441 -24.24 -30.08 -15.33
CA ILE A 441 -23.38 -31.25 -15.58
C ILE A 441 -23.33 -31.56 -17.07
N ASN A 442 -24.46 -31.57 -17.79
CA ASN A 442 -24.50 -31.80 -19.22
C ASN A 442 -23.81 -30.72 -20.07
N ALA A 443 -23.78 -29.47 -19.59
CA ALA A 443 -23.09 -28.39 -20.30
C ALA A 443 -21.55 -28.46 -20.09
N TYR A 444 -21.09 -28.85 -18.91
CA TYR A 444 -19.68 -28.79 -18.48
C TYR A 444 -18.95 -30.14 -18.55
N ASP A 445 -19.67 -31.26 -18.52
CA ASP A 445 -19.08 -32.59 -18.49
C ASP A 445 -18.94 -33.23 -19.90
N ARG A 446 -18.76 -32.38 -20.92
CA ARG A 446 -18.48 -32.82 -22.30
C ARG A 446 -16.97 -32.97 -22.51
N ARG A 447 -16.35 -33.85 -21.72
CA ARG A 447 -14.91 -34.06 -21.74
C ARG A 447 -14.59 -35.48 -22.15
N ALA A 448 -13.51 -35.64 -22.94
CA ALA A 448 -12.97 -36.95 -23.29
C ALA A 448 -11.44 -36.91 -23.17
N VAL A 449 -10.83 -38.07 -22.97
CA VAL A 449 -9.38 -38.27 -22.97
C VAL A 449 -9.02 -39.33 -23.98
N MET A 450 -8.06 -39.03 -24.85
CA MET A 450 -7.50 -40.05 -25.77
C MET A 450 -6.09 -39.65 -26.17
N SER A 451 -5.29 -40.62 -26.63
CA SER A 451 -3.98 -40.29 -27.17
C SER A 451 -4.11 -39.48 -28.46
N ARG A 452 -3.10 -38.63 -28.75
CA ARG A 452 -3.09 -37.88 -30.02
C ARG A 452 -3.12 -38.81 -31.23
N ALA A 453 -2.44 -39.94 -31.15
CA ALA A 453 -2.48 -40.97 -32.23
C ALA A 453 -3.87 -41.58 -32.42
N ALA A 454 -4.59 -41.85 -31.32
CA ALA A 454 -5.97 -42.36 -31.40
C ALA A 454 -6.93 -41.32 -32.01
N PHE A 455 -6.75 -40.03 -31.63
CA PHE A 455 -7.54 -38.93 -32.19
C PHE A 455 -7.27 -38.76 -33.69
N THR A 456 -6.01 -38.70 -34.10
CA THR A 456 -5.63 -38.52 -35.51
C THR A 456 -6.16 -39.63 -36.43
N GLY A 457 -6.24 -40.85 -35.90
CA GLY A 457 -6.82 -42.00 -36.61
C GLY A 457 -8.34 -42.15 -36.50
N SER A 458 -9.00 -41.26 -35.73
CA SER A 458 -10.45 -41.30 -35.52
C SER A 458 -11.21 -40.56 -36.60
N GLU A 459 -12.48 -40.91 -36.78
CA GLU A 459 -13.41 -40.19 -37.64
C GLU A 459 -13.72 -38.76 -37.17
N ALA A 460 -13.31 -38.40 -35.94
CA ALA A 460 -13.44 -37.07 -35.41
C ALA A 460 -12.33 -36.10 -35.90
N SER A 461 -11.22 -36.62 -36.45
CA SER A 461 -10.19 -35.79 -37.05
C SER A 461 -10.42 -35.62 -38.54
N GLU A 462 -10.16 -34.44 -39.08
CA GLU A 462 -10.26 -34.25 -40.55
C GLU A 462 -9.41 -35.24 -41.33
N LEU A 463 -8.20 -35.54 -40.81
CA LEU A 463 -7.32 -36.54 -41.43
C LEU A 463 -7.92 -37.95 -41.37
N GLY A 464 -8.53 -38.32 -40.24
CA GLY A 464 -9.18 -39.62 -40.06
C GLY A 464 -10.47 -39.75 -40.85
N GLU A 465 -11.28 -38.70 -40.95
CA GLU A 465 -12.55 -38.68 -41.69
C GLU A 465 -12.33 -38.67 -43.21
N SER A 466 -11.55 -37.70 -43.72
CA SER A 466 -11.44 -37.45 -45.17
C SER A 466 -10.05 -37.77 -45.75
N GLY A 467 -9.07 -38.12 -44.92
CA GLY A 467 -7.68 -38.30 -45.35
C GLY A 467 -7.01 -36.99 -45.81
N SER A 468 -7.56 -35.87 -45.44
CA SER A 468 -7.06 -34.56 -45.82
C SER A 468 -7.27 -33.53 -44.72
N PHE A 469 -6.44 -32.50 -44.73
CA PHE A 469 -6.57 -31.32 -43.86
C PHE A 469 -5.90 -30.14 -44.53
N THR A 470 -6.10 -28.92 -44.04
CA THR A 470 -5.42 -27.74 -44.55
C THR A 470 -4.30 -27.26 -43.62
N VAL A 471 -3.28 -26.67 -44.18
CA VAL A 471 -2.18 -26.01 -43.45
C VAL A 471 -1.95 -24.63 -44.03
N VAL A 472 -1.37 -23.74 -43.26
CA VAL A 472 -0.97 -22.43 -43.74
C VAL A 472 0.49 -22.51 -44.23
N VAL A 473 0.72 -22.06 -45.45
CA VAL A 473 2.03 -22.09 -46.10
C VAL A 473 2.37 -20.70 -46.63
N GLU A 474 3.67 -20.39 -46.63
CA GLU A 474 4.22 -19.16 -47.24
C GLU A 474 4.94 -19.51 -48.53
N GLU A 475 4.63 -18.81 -49.61
CA GLU A 475 5.35 -18.93 -50.87
C GLU A 475 6.64 -18.11 -50.90
N GLN A 476 7.48 -18.40 -51.87
CA GLN A 476 8.76 -17.67 -52.05
C GLN A 476 8.61 -16.15 -52.31
N ASN A 477 7.43 -15.73 -52.77
CA ASN A 477 7.09 -14.33 -52.98
C ASN A 477 6.57 -13.64 -51.69
N GLY A 478 6.48 -14.39 -50.54
CA GLY A 478 5.99 -13.90 -49.25
C GLY A 478 4.47 -13.92 -49.13
N SER A 479 3.71 -14.44 -50.12
CA SER A 479 2.29 -14.59 -49.99
C SER A 479 1.95 -15.80 -49.12
N ILE A 480 0.94 -15.64 -48.26
CA ILE A 480 0.49 -16.63 -47.29
C ILE A 480 -0.86 -17.15 -47.75
N TRP A 481 -1.03 -18.45 -47.77
CA TRP A 481 -2.29 -19.07 -48.18
C TRP A 481 -2.50 -20.44 -47.54
N GLN A 482 -3.73 -20.97 -47.62
CA GLN A 482 -4.07 -22.30 -47.13
C GLN A 482 -3.78 -23.34 -48.23
N CYS A 483 -3.03 -24.37 -47.86
CA CYS A 483 -2.73 -25.51 -48.72
C CYS A 483 -3.39 -26.77 -48.18
N TYR A 484 -3.98 -27.55 -49.06
CA TYR A 484 -4.54 -28.85 -48.71
C TYR A 484 -3.45 -29.93 -48.71
N VAL A 485 -3.35 -30.64 -47.59
CA VAL A 485 -2.52 -31.82 -47.41
C VAL A 485 -3.40 -33.06 -47.53
N TYR A 486 -3.03 -33.97 -48.41
CA TYR A 486 -3.78 -35.20 -48.63
C TYR A 486 -2.92 -36.43 -48.36
N GLN A 487 -3.50 -37.45 -47.71
CA GLN A 487 -2.94 -38.79 -47.72
C GLN A 487 -3.08 -39.41 -49.11
N TYR A 488 -1.97 -39.82 -49.69
CA TYR A 488 -2.03 -40.39 -51.04
C TYR A 488 -2.84 -41.70 -51.12
N SER A 489 -2.83 -42.50 -50.05
CA SER A 489 -3.62 -43.74 -49.96
C SER A 489 -5.14 -43.52 -50.06
N ARG A 490 -5.61 -42.32 -49.67
CA ARG A 490 -7.03 -41.92 -49.61
C ARG A 490 -7.42 -40.87 -50.65
N LYS A 491 -6.58 -40.65 -51.67
CA LYS A 491 -6.78 -39.62 -52.70
C LYS A 491 -8.11 -39.74 -53.47
N ASP A 492 -8.63 -40.95 -53.56
CA ASP A 492 -9.85 -41.26 -54.31
C ASP A 492 -11.13 -41.11 -53.46
N ASP A 493 -11.01 -40.91 -52.12
CA ASP A 493 -12.16 -40.79 -51.20
C ASP A 493 -12.91 -39.47 -51.41
N LEU A 494 -12.21 -38.42 -51.78
CA LEU A 494 -12.79 -37.09 -51.99
C LEU A 494 -13.01 -36.72 -53.44
N PHE A 495 -12.12 -37.17 -54.33
CA PHE A 495 -12.13 -36.85 -55.77
C PHE A 495 -11.57 -38.00 -56.55
N ASP A 496 -12.04 -38.17 -57.78
CA ASP A 496 -11.51 -39.16 -58.73
C ASP A 496 -10.13 -38.75 -59.26
N ASN A 497 -9.11 -38.82 -58.34
CA ASN A 497 -7.77 -38.39 -58.58
C ASN A 497 -6.88 -39.53 -59.06
N THR A 498 -6.72 -39.64 -60.36
CA THR A 498 -5.86 -40.68 -60.99
C THR A 498 -4.41 -40.13 -61.13
N LEU A 499 -3.41 -40.98 -60.90
CA LEU A 499 -2.01 -40.66 -61.20
C LEU A 499 -1.85 -40.56 -62.75
N VAL A 500 -1.50 -39.38 -63.23
CA VAL A 500 -1.37 -39.05 -64.65
C VAL A 500 0.07 -39.24 -65.15
N LEU A 501 1.05 -38.86 -64.33
CA LEU A 501 2.47 -38.89 -64.66
C LEU A 501 3.34 -39.23 -63.45
N GLY A 502 4.41 -40.00 -63.67
CA GLY A 502 5.37 -40.36 -62.60
C GLY A 502 4.91 -41.52 -61.72
N GLU A 503 5.40 -41.55 -60.49
CA GLU A 503 5.14 -42.64 -59.52
C GLU A 503 4.53 -42.10 -58.23
N ALA A 504 3.82 -42.96 -57.48
CA ALA A 504 3.29 -42.64 -56.19
C ALA A 504 4.39 -42.35 -55.18
N PRO A 505 4.17 -41.44 -54.18
CA PRO A 505 5.14 -41.21 -53.15
C PRO A 505 5.30 -42.47 -52.26
N SER A 506 6.51 -42.92 -52.08
CA SER A 506 6.82 -44.20 -51.40
C SER A 506 7.67 -44.02 -50.14
N ALA A 507 8.32 -42.90 -50.04
CA ALA A 507 9.21 -42.55 -48.92
C ALA A 507 8.95 -41.13 -48.39
N ALA A 508 9.37 -40.88 -47.14
CA ALA A 508 9.35 -39.53 -46.55
C ALA A 508 10.16 -38.55 -47.42
N GLY A 509 9.64 -37.34 -47.63
CA GLY A 509 10.21 -36.36 -48.54
C GLY A 509 9.82 -36.51 -49.99
N GLU A 510 8.95 -37.46 -50.36
CA GLU A 510 8.35 -37.63 -51.68
C GLU A 510 6.88 -37.16 -51.68
N VAL A 511 6.49 -36.46 -52.75
CA VAL A 511 5.09 -35.98 -52.90
C VAL A 511 4.59 -36.13 -54.31
N CYS A 512 3.27 -36.34 -54.48
CA CYS A 512 2.58 -36.06 -55.69
C CYS A 512 1.89 -34.70 -55.60
N ILE A 513 1.75 -34.00 -56.72
CA ILE A 513 1.04 -32.73 -56.79
C ILE A 513 -0.05 -32.76 -57.85
N SER A 514 -1.05 -31.89 -57.72
CA SER A 514 -2.07 -31.76 -58.76
C SER A 514 -1.50 -31.17 -60.07
N ASP A 515 -2.09 -31.49 -61.19
CA ASP A 515 -1.68 -30.98 -62.50
C ASP A 515 -1.71 -29.44 -62.54
N ASP A 516 -2.78 -28.83 -62.04
CA ASP A 516 -2.89 -27.36 -61.93
C ASP A 516 -1.75 -26.73 -61.12
N TYR A 517 -1.36 -27.38 -60.02
CA TYR A 517 -0.25 -26.91 -59.20
C TYR A 517 1.09 -27.11 -59.88
N ALA A 518 1.30 -28.20 -60.60
CA ALA A 518 2.46 -28.49 -61.41
C ALA A 518 2.66 -27.44 -62.49
N VAL A 519 1.63 -27.13 -63.25
CA VAL A 519 1.61 -26.11 -64.29
C VAL A 519 1.91 -24.72 -63.71
N SER A 520 1.23 -24.36 -62.64
CA SER A 520 1.40 -23.07 -61.99
C SER A 520 2.83 -22.86 -61.45
N ARG A 521 3.44 -23.89 -60.89
CA ARG A 521 4.73 -23.79 -60.17
C ARG A 521 5.92 -24.10 -61.04
N PHE A 522 5.81 -25.02 -61.95
CA PHE A 522 6.91 -25.55 -62.76
C PHE A 522 6.70 -25.31 -64.28
N GLY A 523 5.60 -24.75 -64.67
CA GLY A 523 5.27 -24.45 -66.07
C GLY A 523 4.68 -25.65 -66.85
N SER A 524 4.96 -26.88 -66.47
CA SER A 524 4.31 -28.09 -67.02
C SER A 524 4.41 -29.27 -66.06
N ALA A 525 3.55 -30.30 -66.26
CA ALA A 525 3.58 -31.52 -65.49
C ALA A 525 4.89 -32.30 -65.64
N GLU A 526 5.42 -32.35 -66.86
CA GLU A 526 6.70 -33.03 -67.16
C GLU A 526 7.91 -32.35 -66.48
N ALA A 527 7.89 -31.03 -66.38
CA ALA A 527 8.96 -30.28 -65.74
C ALA A 527 8.89 -30.41 -64.19
N ALA A 528 7.75 -30.74 -63.63
CA ALA A 528 7.54 -30.90 -62.20
C ALA A 528 8.10 -32.23 -61.70
N VAL A 529 7.94 -33.34 -62.41
CA VAL A 529 8.41 -34.65 -61.95
C VAL A 529 9.93 -34.69 -61.86
N GLY A 530 10.45 -35.11 -60.71
CA GLY A 530 11.84 -35.12 -60.37
C GLY A 530 12.38 -33.76 -59.85
N SER A 531 11.56 -32.71 -59.85
CA SER A 531 11.94 -31.39 -59.33
C SER A 531 11.79 -31.34 -57.81
N ARG A 532 12.48 -30.39 -57.17
CA ARG A 532 12.35 -30.10 -55.75
C ARG A 532 11.30 -29.06 -55.52
N LEU A 533 10.40 -29.37 -54.57
CA LEU A 533 9.35 -28.49 -54.05
C LEU A 533 9.71 -28.07 -52.64
N SER A 534 9.94 -26.79 -52.43
CA SER A 534 10.13 -26.23 -51.08
C SER A 534 8.79 -25.69 -50.58
N VAL A 535 8.34 -26.19 -49.44
CA VAL A 535 7.12 -25.76 -48.79
C VAL A 535 7.49 -25.18 -47.41
N THR A 536 7.08 -23.95 -47.18
CA THR A 536 7.27 -23.27 -45.90
C THR A 536 5.97 -23.34 -45.11
N TYR A 537 5.94 -24.20 -44.09
CA TYR A 537 4.80 -24.30 -43.18
C TYR A 537 4.93 -23.21 -42.12
N LEU A 538 3.83 -22.56 -41.80
CA LEU A 538 3.79 -21.57 -40.72
C LEU A 538 3.27 -22.23 -39.45
N GLY A 539 4.02 -22.11 -38.38
CA GLY A 539 3.62 -22.50 -37.03
C GLY A 539 2.66 -21.47 -36.41
N VAL A 540 1.89 -21.87 -35.42
CA VAL A 540 0.98 -21.01 -34.63
C VAL A 540 1.67 -19.81 -34.03
N ASP A 541 2.94 -19.95 -33.70
CA ASP A 541 3.82 -18.94 -33.14
C ASP A 541 4.49 -18.04 -34.21
N GLY A 542 4.06 -18.16 -35.48
CA GLY A 542 4.67 -17.48 -36.61
C GLY A 542 6.02 -18.07 -37.02
N SER A 543 6.43 -19.21 -36.46
CA SER A 543 7.64 -19.92 -36.86
C SER A 543 7.51 -20.40 -38.32
N ARG A 544 8.63 -20.32 -39.04
CA ARG A 544 8.70 -20.77 -40.43
C ARG A 544 9.48 -22.08 -40.48
N ASN A 545 8.83 -23.16 -40.89
CA ASN A 545 9.45 -24.46 -41.05
C ASN A 545 9.51 -24.80 -42.52
N VAL A 546 10.68 -24.79 -43.11
CA VAL A 546 10.90 -25.07 -44.51
C VAL A 546 11.22 -26.55 -44.67
N ARG A 547 10.38 -27.25 -45.48
CA ARG A 547 10.64 -28.64 -45.85
C ARG A 547 10.82 -28.74 -47.35
N GLU A 548 11.75 -29.56 -47.78
CA GLU A 548 11.99 -29.86 -49.19
C GLU A 548 11.49 -31.25 -49.58
N TYR A 549 10.71 -31.28 -50.63
CA TYR A 549 10.13 -32.51 -51.15
C TYR A 549 10.59 -32.73 -52.57
N THR A 550 10.64 -34.00 -52.99
CA THR A 550 10.83 -34.37 -54.38
C THR A 550 9.47 -34.73 -54.98
N VAL A 551 9.11 -34.07 -56.08
CA VAL A 551 7.89 -34.37 -56.79
C VAL A 551 8.05 -35.67 -57.56
N THR A 552 7.39 -36.74 -57.15
CA THR A 552 7.53 -38.07 -57.78
C THR A 552 6.43 -38.33 -58.81
N GLY A 553 5.26 -37.67 -58.68
CA GLY A 553 4.14 -37.87 -59.58
C GLY A 553 3.20 -36.70 -59.66
N ILE A 554 2.34 -36.74 -60.65
CA ILE A 554 1.28 -35.77 -60.91
C ILE A 554 -0.07 -36.49 -60.92
N THR A 555 -1.03 -35.94 -60.19
CA THR A 555 -2.42 -36.45 -60.17
C THR A 555 -3.33 -35.60 -61.05
N SER A 556 -4.38 -36.19 -61.59
CA SER A 556 -5.45 -35.43 -62.28
C SER A 556 -6.09 -34.45 -61.29
N GLY A 557 -6.26 -33.18 -61.70
CA GLY A 557 -6.71 -32.13 -60.82
C GLY A 557 -8.07 -32.35 -60.22
N GLY A 558 -8.17 -32.21 -58.89
CA GLY A 558 -9.43 -31.93 -58.20
C GLY A 558 -9.81 -30.46 -58.42
N THR A 559 -10.95 -30.05 -57.95
CA THR A 559 -11.59 -28.75 -58.14
C THR A 559 -10.68 -27.52 -57.80
N GLY A 560 -9.72 -27.21 -58.75
CA GLY A 560 -9.10 -25.89 -58.86
C GLY A 560 -8.18 -25.40 -57.68
N GLY A 561 -7.55 -26.32 -56.96
CA GLY A 561 -6.68 -25.99 -55.82
C GLY A 561 -5.24 -26.50 -55.96
N SER A 562 -4.32 -25.89 -55.24
CA SER A 562 -2.94 -26.36 -55.12
C SER A 562 -2.88 -27.54 -54.15
N ASN A 563 -3.08 -28.76 -54.65
CA ASN A 563 -3.14 -29.97 -53.81
C ASN A 563 -1.77 -30.66 -53.77
N ILE A 564 -1.34 -31.05 -52.59
CA ILE A 564 -0.14 -31.84 -52.39
C ILE A 564 -0.51 -33.14 -51.66
N TYR A 565 -0.10 -34.26 -52.26
CA TYR A 565 -0.37 -35.60 -51.76
C TYR A 565 0.92 -36.18 -51.19
N TYR A 566 0.87 -36.57 -49.92
CA TYR A 566 1.99 -37.08 -49.14
C TYR A 566 1.81 -38.59 -48.87
N THR A 567 2.89 -39.24 -48.44
CA THR A 567 2.76 -40.54 -47.81
C THR A 567 1.92 -40.42 -46.54
N ASP A 568 1.23 -41.49 -46.12
CA ASP A 568 0.39 -41.45 -44.92
C ASP A 568 1.18 -41.06 -43.67
N SER A 569 2.45 -41.50 -43.55
CA SER A 569 3.34 -41.16 -42.44
C SER A 569 3.74 -39.68 -42.45
N GLU A 570 4.01 -39.11 -43.60
CA GLU A 570 4.37 -37.70 -43.76
C GLU A 570 3.17 -36.79 -43.51
N ALA A 571 2.00 -37.15 -44.05
CA ALA A 571 0.76 -36.40 -43.78
C ALA A 571 0.40 -36.40 -42.30
N LEU A 572 0.60 -37.51 -41.61
CA LEU A 572 0.43 -37.60 -40.14
C LEU A 572 1.42 -36.73 -39.39
N GLU A 573 2.67 -36.70 -39.82
CA GLU A 573 3.69 -35.85 -39.20
C GLU A 573 3.39 -34.35 -39.39
N ILE A 574 2.95 -33.96 -40.60
CA ILE A 574 2.54 -32.60 -40.91
C ILE A 574 1.31 -32.23 -40.08
N PHE A 575 0.32 -33.10 -40.00
CA PHE A 575 -0.86 -32.91 -39.16
C PHE A 575 -0.51 -32.68 -37.71
N ASN A 576 0.36 -33.53 -37.15
CA ASN A 576 0.81 -33.39 -35.74
C ASN A 576 1.63 -32.12 -35.47
N SER A 577 2.32 -31.60 -36.49
CA SER A 577 3.16 -30.42 -36.36
C SER A 577 2.40 -29.11 -36.69
N PHE A 578 1.47 -29.14 -37.63
CA PHE A 578 0.84 -27.94 -38.21
C PHE A 578 -0.67 -28.04 -38.40
N GLY A 579 -1.27 -29.18 -38.20
CA GLY A 579 -2.71 -29.41 -38.48
C GLY A 579 -3.65 -28.88 -37.39
N ASP A 580 -3.13 -28.43 -36.26
CA ASP A 580 -3.95 -27.95 -35.12
C ASP A 580 -4.76 -26.68 -35.43
N TRP A 581 -4.51 -26.04 -36.58
CA TRP A 581 -5.12 -24.78 -36.99
C TRP A 581 -6.56 -24.86 -37.46
N GLN A 582 -6.98 -26.06 -37.82
CA GLN A 582 -8.24 -26.29 -38.50
C GLN A 582 -9.33 -26.91 -37.64
N MET A 583 -8.96 -27.35 -36.48
CA MET A 583 -9.97 -27.70 -35.50
C MET A 583 -10.79 -26.43 -35.22
N ASN A 584 -12.13 -26.52 -35.23
CA ASN A 584 -13.04 -25.42 -34.93
C ASN A 584 -12.93 -24.95 -33.45
N GLY A 585 -11.72 -24.96 -32.87
CA GLY A 585 -11.41 -24.66 -31.51
C GLY A 585 -9.89 -24.42 -31.29
N ASN A 586 -9.54 -23.97 -30.12
CA ASN A 586 -8.17 -23.66 -29.76
C ASN A 586 -7.57 -24.80 -28.92
N THR A 587 -6.23 -24.89 -28.85
CA THR A 587 -5.57 -25.83 -27.95
C THR A 587 -5.11 -25.09 -26.70
N GLY A 588 -5.19 -25.76 -25.57
CA GLY A 588 -4.71 -25.26 -24.25
C GLY A 588 -3.88 -26.30 -23.55
N VAL A 589 -3.44 -25.96 -22.34
CA VAL A 589 -2.69 -26.86 -21.47
C VAL A 589 -3.46 -27.13 -20.18
N PHE A 590 -3.35 -28.37 -19.74
CA PHE A 590 -3.97 -28.91 -18.56
C PHE A 590 -2.86 -29.35 -17.61
N VAL A 591 -2.91 -28.91 -16.35
CA VAL A 591 -1.91 -29.21 -15.33
C VAL A 591 -2.59 -29.86 -14.13
N GLN A 592 -2.10 -31.05 -13.75
CA GLN A 592 -2.51 -31.74 -12.52
C GLN A 592 -1.51 -31.46 -11.40
N ASN A 593 -1.98 -31.55 -10.14
CA ASN A 593 -1.14 -31.35 -8.95
C ASN A 593 -0.29 -30.07 -9.00
N TYR A 594 -0.87 -29.02 -9.58
CA TYR A 594 -0.23 -27.73 -9.81
C TYR A 594 0.28 -27.06 -8.53
N THR A 595 1.38 -26.37 -8.62
CA THR A 595 1.96 -25.53 -7.58
C THR A 595 1.73 -24.05 -7.89
N ALA A 596 2.01 -23.17 -6.91
CA ALA A 596 1.99 -21.74 -7.15
C ALA A 596 2.98 -21.31 -8.24
N ASP A 597 4.16 -21.94 -8.27
CA ASP A 597 5.22 -21.63 -9.23
C ASP A 597 4.81 -22.04 -10.66
N ASP A 598 4.09 -23.17 -10.83
CA ASP A 598 3.56 -23.60 -12.13
C ASP A 598 2.55 -22.59 -12.67
N VAL A 599 1.64 -22.13 -11.82
CA VAL A 599 0.62 -21.14 -12.21
C VAL A 599 1.26 -19.81 -12.57
N VAL A 600 2.21 -19.33 -11.77
CA VAL A 600 2.96 -18.10 -12.06
C VAL A 600 3.71 -18.23 -13.38
N TYR A 601 4.41 -19.34 -13.59
CA TYR A 601 5.14 -19.61 -14.83
C TYR A 601 4.24 -19.57 -16.06
N LEU A 602 3.06 -20.18 -15.99
CA LEU A 602 2.08 -20.16 -17.09
C LEU A 602 1.58 -18.75 -17.37
N PHE A 603 1.23 -17.98 -16.35
CA PHE A 603 0.82 -16.57 -16.54
C PHE A 603 1.93 -15.68 -17.12
N GLU A 604 3.19 -15.88 -16.69
CA GLU A 604 4.36 -15.16 -17.24
C GLU A 604 4.61 -15.49 -18.71
N ASN A 605 4.21 -16.68 -19.16
CA ASN A 605 4.30 -17.10 -20.57
C ASN A 605 3.02 -16.81 -21.38
N GLY A 606 2.15 -15.94 -20.88
CA GLY A 606 0.98 -15.45 -21.59
C GLY A 606 -0.26 -16.36 -21.54
N PHE A 607 -0.24 -17.40 -20.70
CA PHE A 607 -1.40 -18.21 -20.46
C PHE A 607 -2.36 -17.57 -19.47
N VAL A 608 -3.65 -17.83 -19.67
CA VAL A 608 -4.70 -17.46 -18.73
C VAL A 608 -5.49 -18.70 -18.39
N GLU A 609 -5.93 -18.78 -17.17
CA GLU A 609 -6.78 -19.88 -16.72
C GLU A 609 -8.13 -19.82 -17.43
N ASN A 610 -8.62 -20.95 -17.91
CA ASN A 610 -9.84 -21.08 -18.74
C ASN A 610 -10.70 -22.28 -18.32
N SER A 611 -10.80 -22.55 -17.02
CA SER A 611 -11.81 -23.49 -16.51
C SER A 611 -13.16 -22.81 -16.35
N TYR A 612 -14.20 -23.58 -16.08
CA TYR A 612 -15.51 -23.01 -15.71
C TYR A 612 -15.42 -22.07 -14.51
N PHE A 613 -14.53 -22.39 -13.58
CA PHE A 613 -14.23 -21.55 -12.43
C PHE A 613 -13.69 -20.18 -12.87
N SER A 614 -12.98 -20.11 -13.99
CA SER A 614 -12.38 -18.89 -14.51
C SER A 614 -13.41 -17.88 -15.02
N GLU A 615 -14.53 -18.28 -15.58
CA GLU A 615 -15.53 -17.31 -16.05
C GLU A 615 -16.01 -16.44 -14.89
N ILE A 616 -16.27 -17.05 -13.75
CA ILE A 616 -16.69 -16.35 -12.53
C ILE A 616 -15.52 -15.53 -11.92
N LEU A 617 -14.30 -16.08 -11.95
CA LEU A 617 -13.12 -15.44 -11.39
C LEU A 617 -12.58 -14.33 -12.30
N ILE A 618 -12.56 -14.55 -13.62
CA ILE A 618 -12.05 -13.60 -14.63
C ILE A 618 -12.85 -12.30 -14.61
N ASP A 619 -14.17 -12.37 -14.64
CA ASP A 619 -15.02 -11.17 -14.58
C ASP A 619 -14.73 -10.33 -13.33
N SER A 620 -14.49 -10.99 -12.20
CA SER A 620 -14.13 -10.34 -10.92
C SER A 620 -12.74 -9.73 -10.95
N ILE A 621 -11.79 -10.40 -11.60
CA ILE A 621 -10.39 -9.95 -11.73
C ILE A 621 -10.27 -8.78 -12.70
N ASP A 622 -10.90 -8.86 -13.86
CA ASP A 622 -10.89 -7.79 -14.88
C ASP A 622 -11.57 -6.52 -14.35
N TRP A 623 -12.60 -6.67 -13.55
CA TRP A 623 -13.21 -5.54 -12.84
C TRP A 623 -12.26 -4.91 -11.83
N LEU A 624 -11.50 -5.71 -11.05
CA LEU A 624 -10.48 -5.22 -10.11
C LEU A 624 -9.34 -4.48 -10.82
N GLU A 625 -8.88 -4.99 -11.97
CA GLU A 625 -7.86 -4.31 -12.77
C GLU A 625 -8.34 -2.96 -13.28
N SER A 626 -9.58 -2.87 -13.74
CA SER A 626 -10.21 -1.62 -14.17
C SER A 626 -10.29 -0.61 -13.02
N LEU A 627 -10.51 -1.06 -11.79
CA LEU A 627 -10.54 -0.23 -10.59
C LEU A 627 -9.17 0.25 -10.11
N ARG A 628 -8.07 -0.36 -10.52
CA ARG A 628 -6.71 -0.02 -10.06
C ARG A 628 -6.42 1.48 -10.15
N ILE A 629 -6.73 2.10 -11.28
CA ILE A 629 -6.50 3.55 -11.51
C ILE A 629 -7.38 4.38 -10.60
N VAL A 630 -8.66 4.01 -10.46
CA VAL A 630 -9.61 4.71 -9.60
C VAL A 630 -9.20 4.63 -8.13
N LEU A 631 -8.76 3.46 -7.67
CA LEU A 631 -8.30 3.21 -6.32
C LEU A 631 -6.99 3.95 -6.02
N LEU A 632 -6.07 4.05 -6.98
CA LEU A 632 -4.85 4.84 -6.85
C LEU A 632 -5.18 6.34 -6.66
N ALA A 633 -6.09 6.87 -7.46
CA ALA A 633 -6.55 8.25 -7.35
C ALA A 633 -7.25 8.51 -5.99
N ALA A 634 -8.11 7.58 -5.54
CA ALA A 634 -8.76 7.65 -4.25
C ALA A 634 -7.75 7.59 -3.09
N GLY A 635 -6.76 6.69 -3.16
CA GLY A 635 -5.67 6.61 -2.19
C GLY A 635 -4.88 7.92 -2.08
N GLY A 636 -4.56 8.56 -3.21
CA GLY A 636 -3.95 9.88 -3.27
C GLY A 636 -4.81 10.97 -2.61
N LEU A 637 -6.12 10.96 -2.86
CA LEU A 637 -7.06 11.89 -2.23
C LEU A 637 -7.09 11.72 -0.70
N PHE A 638 -7.17 10.48 -0.21
CA PHE A 638 -7.13 10.19 1.23
C PHE A 638 -5.80 10.60 1.87
N ALA A 639 -4.68 10.42 1.18
CA ALA A 639 -3.38 10.89 1.65
C ALA A 639 -3.35 12.43 1.78
N CYS A 640 -3.88 13.17 0.80
CA CYS A 640 -4.03 14.63 0.86
C CYS A 640 -4.92 15.07 2.04
N CYS A 641 -6.06 14.40 2.26
CA CYS A 641 -6.93 14.66 3.41
C CYS A 641 -6.19 14.40 4.74
N GLY A 642 -5.39 13.33 4.82
CA GLY A 642 -4.54 13.03 5.97
C GLY A 642 -3.53 14.15 6.27
N ILE A 643 -2.86 14.69 5.27
CA ILE A 643 -1.92 15.82 5.41
C ILE A 643 -2.65 17.06 5.93
N ILE A 644 -3.79 17.41 5.35
CA ILE A 644 -4.58 18.59 5.75
C ILE A 644 -5.04 18.48 7.20
N THR A 645 -5.55 17.32 7.62
CA THR A 645 -6.05 17.10 8.98
C THR A 645 -4.91 17.10 10.00
N MET A 646 -3.73 16.56 9.65
CA MET A 646 -2.55 16.64 10.49
C MET A 646 -2.03 18.06 10.67
N ALA A 647 -2.00 18.85 9.59
CA ALA A 647 -1.64 20.27 9.67
C ALA A 647 -2.64 21.06 10.53
N PHE A 648 -3.93 20.78 10.37
CA PHE A 648 -4.99 21.40 11.20
C PHE A 648 -4.83 21.03 12.68
N PHE A 649 -4.59 19.75 12.99
CA PHE A 649 -4.31 19.31 14.35
C PHE A 649 -3.11 20.04 14.95
N ALA A 650 -2.00 20.13 14.22
CA ALA A 650 -0.81 20.83 14.66
C ALA A 650 -1.08 22.31 14.96
N VAL A 651 -1.73 23.03 14.04
CA VAL A 651 -2.10 24.46 14.23
C VAL A 651 -3.00 24.65 15.44
N ASN A 652 -4.03 23.82 15.58
CA ASN A 652 -4.99 23.93 16.67
C ASN A 652 -4.33 23.64 18.04
N THR A 653 -3.47 22.60 18.09
CA THR A 653 -2.72 22.26 19.28
C THR A 653 -1.78 23.39 19.70
N PHE A 654 -1.07 24.00 18.75
CA PHE A 654 -0.23 25.17 19.02
C PHE A 654 -1.04 26.39 19.49
N SER A 655 -2.20 26.62 18.92
CA SER A 655 -3.06 27.73 19.33
C SER A 655 -3.53 27.56 20.77
N LYS A 656 -3.90 26.34 21.16
CA LYS A 656 -4.40 26.05 22.51
C LYS A 656 -3.28 25.95 23.58
N CYS A 657 -2.10 25.46 23.20
CA CYS A 657 -0.97 25.25 24.12
C CYS A 657 0.09 26.36 24.03
N GLY A 658 -0.19 27.47 23.33
CA GLY A 658 0.78 28.56 23.14
C GLY A 658 1.30 29.16 24.43
N ARG A 659 0.44 29.34 25.44
CA ARG A 659 0.82 29.83 26.78
C ARG A 659 1.82 28.89 27.47
N GLU A 660 1.54 27.59 27.44
CA GLU A 660 2.36 26.54 28.03
C GLU A 660 3.78 26.52 27.40
N VAL A 661 3.81 26.65 26.05
CA VAL A 661 5.08 26.78 25.32
C VAL A 661 5.86 28.01 25.78
N GLY A 662 5.19 29.15 25.97
CA GLY A 662 5.81 30.39 26.46
C GLY A 662 6.42 30.20 27.86
N VAL A 663 5.70 29.58 28.76
CA VAL A 663 6.15 29.26 30.14
C VAL A 663 7.36 28.33 30.12
N LEU A 664 7.31 27.23 29.37
CA LEU A 664 8.43 26.28 29.26
C LEU A 664 9.71 26.95 28.70
N ARG A 665 9.55 27.84 27.73
CA ARG A 665 10.69 28.58 27.16
C ARG A 665 11.26 29.63 28.09
N SER A 666 10.43 30.22 28.96
CA SER A 666 10.95 31.17 30.01
C SER A 666 11.81 30.48 31.03
N PHE A 667 11.64 29.18 31.28
CA PHE A 667 12.56 28.38 32.12
C PHE A 667 13.82 27.92 31.36
N GLY A 668 14.03 28.37 30.11
CA GLY A 668 15.23 28.07 29.33
C GLY A 668 15.15 26.79 28.52
N LEU A 669 13.96 26.23 28.33
CA LEU A 669 13.80 25.04 27.46
C LEU A 669 14.05 25.40 26.01
N LYS A 670 14.92 24.63 25.32
CA LYS A 670 15.22 24.84 23.90
C LYS A 670 13.99 24.60 23.06
N PRO A 671 13.76 25.36 21.97
CA PRO A 671 12.61 25.17 21.08
C PRO A 671 12.45 23.74 20.55
N SER A 672 13.55 23.05 20.26
CA SER A 672 13.56 21.67 19.81
C SER A 672 13.01 20.70 20.86
N LYS A 673 13.26 20.94 22.14
CA LYS A 673 12.74 20.13 23.26
C LYS A 673 11.23 20.34 23.44
N VAL A 674 10.76 21.57 23.23
CA VAL A 674 9.32 21.89 23.24
C VAL A 674 8.62 21.24 22.03
N ALA A 675 9.24 21.28 20.85
CA ALA A 675 8.72 20.60 19.68
C ALA A 675 8.58 19.09 19.91
N ALA A 676 9.53 18.47 20.64
CA ALA A 676 9.48 17.04 20.94
C ALA A 676 8.20 16.60 21.67
N ILE A 677 7.59 17.47 22.50
CA ILE A 677 6.33 17.17 23.19
C ILE A 677 5.21 16.91 22.17
N PHE A 678 5.09 17.79 21.18
CA PHE A 678 4.05 17.71 20.15
C PHE A 678 4.34 16.60 19.15
N VAL A 679 5.61 16.35 18.87
CA VAL A 679 6.04 15.20 18.04
C VAL A 679 5.69 13.87 18.74
N CYS A 680 5.84 13.77 20.05
CA CYS A 680 5.40 12.59 20.81
C CYS A 680 3.87 12.38 20.74
N GLN A 681 3.07 13.46 20.81
CA GLN A 681 1.62 13.37 20.64
C GLN A 681 1.26 12.83 19.23
N LEU A 682 1.90 13.40 18.21
CA LEU A 682 1.69 13.01 16.83
C LEU A 682 2.09 11.56 16.59
N ALA A 683 3.23 11.12 17.16
CA ALA A 683 3.70 9.74 17.05
C ALA A 683 2.71 8.75 17.69
N ALA A 684 2.19 9.07 18.87
CA ALA A 684 1.20 8.23 19.53
C ALA A 684 -0.07 8.05 18.68
N LEU A 685 -0.56 9.15 18.07
CA LEU A 685 -1.72 9.11 17.17
C LEU A 685 -1.41 8.30 15.89
N ALA A 686 -0.24 8.50 15.30
CA ALA A 686 0.16 7.82 14.08
C ALA A 686 0.32 6.29 14.29
N ILE A 687 0.96 5.89 15.39
CA ILE A 687 1.14 4.46 15.73
C ILE A 687 -0.22 3.80 15.98
N ALA A 688 -1.08 4.43 16.79
CA ALA A 688 -2.40 3.90 17.08
C ALA A 688 -3.26 3.81 15.81
N ALA A 689 -3.24 4.83 14.95
CA ALA A 689 -3.98 4.84 13.70
C ALA A 689 -3.43 3.79 12.70
N TYR A 690 -2.11 3.58 12.65
CA TYR A 690 -1.52 2.53 11.83
C TYR A 690 -2.00 1.14 12.28
N VAL A 691 -1.86 0.81 13.57
CA VAL A 691 -2.26 -0.51 14.08
C VAL A 691 -3.74 -0.78 13.86
N LEU A 692 -4.60 0.17 14.24
CA LEU A 692 -6.04 0.00 14.09
C LEU A 692 -6.51 0.11 12.63
N GLY A 693 -5.84 0.91 11.80
CA GLY A 693 -6.13 1.02 10.38
C GLY A 693 -5.80 -0.26 9.61
N VAL A 694 -4.68 -0.90 9.94
CA VAL A 694 -4.34 -2.22 9.39
C VAL A 694 -5.32 -3.29 9.85
N LEU A 695 -5.69 -3.30 11.15
CA LEU A 695 -6.70 -4.23 11.66
C LEU A 695 -8.07 -4.00 10.98
N ALA A 696 -8.45 -2.76 10.74
CA ALA A 696 -9.67 -2.44 9.99
C ALA A 696 -9.60 -2.92 8.54
N SER A 697 -8.44 -2.77 7.87
CA SER A 697 -8.21 -3.29 6.52
C SER A 697 -8.37 -4.82 6.48
N LEU A 698 -7.82 -5.54 7.46
CA LEU A 698 -7.99 -7.00 7.59
C LEU A 698 -9.45 -7.43 7.76
N ALA A 699 -10.29 -6.59 8.32
CA ALA A 699 -11.74 -6.84 8.44
C ALA A 699 -12.52 -6.43 7.17
N ILE A 700 -12.06 -5.39 6.47
CA ILE A 700 -12.70 -4.90 5.24
C ILE A 700 -12.57 -5.92 4.10
N ILE A 701 -11.42 -6.59 3.96
CA ILE A 701 -11.18 -7.55 2.89
C ILE A 701 -12.17 -8.74 2.92
N PRO A 702 -12.37 -9.45 4.03
CA PRO A 702 -13.38 -10.50 4.11
C PRO A 702 -14.81 -9.99 3.87
N ALA A 703 -15.13 -8.78 4.38
CA ALA A 703 -16.46 -8.19 4.15
C ALA A 703 -16.67 -7.85 2.67
N TRP A 704 -15.65 -7.35 1.99
CA TRP A 704 -15.66 -7.10 0.55
C TRP A 704 -15.84 -8.40 -0.22
N ASN A 705 -15.03 -9.42 0.08
CA ASN A 705 -15.13 -10.72 -0.55
C ASN A 705 -16.53 -11.34 -0.35
N PHE A 706 -17.11 -11.22 0.85
CA PHE A 706 -18.49 -11.69 1.11
C PHE A 706 -19.51 -10.96 0.23
N ILE A 707 -19.39 -9.65 0.05
CA ILE A 707 -20.29 -8.89 -0.83
C ILE A 707 -20.11 -9.30 -2.28
N VAL A 708 -18.88 -9.39 -2.76
CA VAL A 708 -18.56 -9.80 -4.15
C VAL A 708 -19.01 -11.24 -4.40
N PHE A 709 -18.74 -12.15 -3.45
CA PHE A 709 -19.19 -13.53 -3.53
C PHE A 709 -20.71 -13.64 -3.59
N SER A 710 -21.45 -12.90 -2.76
CA SER A 710 -22.92 -12.92 -2.77
C SER A 710 -23.53 -12.36 -4.07
N THR A 711 -22.79 -11.54 -4.82
CA THR A 711 -23.25 -10.96 -6.09
C THR A 711 -22.75 -11.74 -7.31
N ASN A 712 -21.53 -12.21 -7.30
CA ASN A 712 -20.83 -12.76 -8.47
C ASN A 712 -20.32 -14.20 -8.28
N GLY A 713 -20.43 -14.78 -7.07
CA GLY A 713 -20.00 -16.15 -6.80
C GLY A 713 -18.48 -16.38 -6.70
N ALA A 714 -17.67 -15.33 -6.57
CA ALA A 714 -16.22 -15.46 -6.49
C ALA A 714 -15.58 -14.63 -5.38
N CYS A 715 -14.48 -15.11 -4.80
CA CYS A 715 -13.69 -14.44 -3.78
C CYS A 715 -12.32 -13.97 -4.36
N PRO A 716 -12.25 -12.82 -5.04
CA PRO A 716 -11.08 -12.48 -5.85
C PRO A 716 -9.92 -11.86 -5.06
N VAL A 717 -10.11 -11.38 -3.81
CA VAL A 717 -9.09 -10.61 -3.11
C VAL A 717 -8.57 -11.34 -1.89
N TYR A 718 -7.29 -11.71 -1.94
CA TYR A 718 -6.55 -12.25 -0.80
C TYR A 718 -5.67 -11.18 -0.15
N PHE A 719 -5.36 -11.36 1.14
CA PHE A 719 -4.50 -10.43 1.84
C PHE A 719 -3.05 -10.55 1.35
N VAL A 720 -2.54 -9.47 0.78
CA VAL A 720 -1.15 -9.38 0.34
C VAL A 720 -0.32 -8.73 1.45
N ALA A 721 0.60 -9.50 2.06
CA ALA A 721 1.43 -9.01 3.18
C ALA A 721 2.23 -7.73 2.84
N LEU A 722 2.52 -7.48 1.57
CA LEU A 722 3.22 -6.30 1.08
C LEU A 722 2.42 -4.99 1.28
N CYS A 723 1.09 -5.05 1.50
CA CYS A 723 0.29 -3.87 1.84
C CYS A 723 0.70 -3.27 3.21
N LEU A 724 1.23 -4.08 4.14
CA LEU A 724 1.68 -3.63 5.46
C LEU A 724 2.82 -2.60 5.38
N PRO A 725 3.95 -2.86 4.69
CA PRO A 725 5.00 -1.86 4.54
C PRO A 725 4.55 -0.62 3.75
N VAL A 726 3.64 -0.74 2.79
CA VAL A 726 3.08 0.41 2.06
C VAL A 726 2.26 1.30 3.01
N ALA A 727 1.37 0.73 3.80
CA ALA A 727 0.60 1.45 4.81
C ALA A 727 1.50 2.08 5.88
N LEU A 728 2.57 1.38 6.29
CA LEU A 728 3.57 1.91 7.21
C LEU A 728 4.34 3.09 6.61
N ALA A 729 4.77 3.00 5.36
CA ALA A 729 5.45 4.08 4.66
C ALA A 729 4.54 5.32 4.53
N ALA A 730 3.26 5.15 4.21
CA ALA A 730 2.28 6.23 4.15
C ALA A 730 2.08 6.89 5.52
N ALA A 731 1.87 6.11 6.57
CA ALA A 731 1.74 6.61 7.94
C ALA A 731 3.01 7.34 8.41
N ALA A 732 4.19 6.81 8.10
CA ALA A 732 5.48 7.44 8.40
C ALA A 732 5.67 8.76 7.63
N ALA A 733 5.30 8.84 6.36
CA ALA A 733 5.37 10.05 5.56
C ALA A 733 4.46 11.16 6.14
N LEU A 734 3.21 10.82 6.50
CA LEU A 734 2.28 11.73 7.14
C LEU A 734 2.81 12.22 8.51
N PHE A 735 3.39 11.32 9.30
CA PHE A 735 4.04 11.67 10.56
C PHE A 735 5.22 12.64 10.35
N VAL A 736 6.12 12.35 9.40
CA VAL A 736 7.30 13.20 9.12
C VAL A 736 6.87 14.59 8.67
N LEU A 737 5.89 14.71 7.78
CA LEU A 737 5.35 16.00 7.33
C LEU A 737 4.72 16.79 8.47
N GLY A 738 3.92 16.14 9.32
CA GLY A 738 3.34 16.75 10.51
C GLY A 738 4.42 17.22 11.52
N ALA A 739 5.42 16.38 11.77
CA ALA A 739 6.53 16.69 12.67
C ALA A 739 7.40 17.85 12.14
N ALA A 740 7.70 17.86 10.83
CA ALA A 740 8.41 18.96 10.18
C ALA A 740 7.65 20.28 10.30
N PHE A 741 6.34 20.28 10.07
CA PHE A 741 5.48 21.45 10.24
C PHE A 741 5.52 21.98 11.68
N ILE A 742 5.42 21.10 12.66
CA ILE A 742 5.54 21.43 14.09
C ILE A 742 6.90 22.07 14.39
N CYS A 743 7.99 21.44 13.95
CA CYS A 743 9.34 21.97 14.18
C CYS A 743 9.53 23.35 13.58
N VAL A 744 9.14 23.56 12.33
CA VAL A 744 9.26 24.87 11.66
C VAL A 744 8.45 25.94 12.39
N HIS A 745 7.24 25.62 12.84
CA HIS A 745 6.37 26.56 13.51
C HIS A 745 6.90 26.94 14.92
N THR A 746 7.46 25.98 15.67
CA THR A 746 8.08 26.21 17.00
C THR A 746 9.39 26.96 16.93
N LEU A 747 10.21 26.70 15.89
CA LEU A 747 11.51 27.35 15.76
C LEU A 747 11.42 28.81 15.30
N ARG A 748 10.42 29.15 14.49
CA ARG A 748 10.28 30.49 13.91
C ARG A 748 9.73 31.55 14.86
N LYS A 749 8.96 31.18 15.90
CA LYS A 749 8.34 32.15 16.82
C LYS A 749 9.22 32.45 18.03
N SER A 750 9.31 33.72 18.41
CA SER A 750 9.97 34.14 19.63
C SER A 750 9.17 33.76 20.87
N THR A 751 9.84 33.69 22.05
CA THR A 751 9.17 33.41 23.32
C THR A 751 8.13 34.48 23.66
N ALA A 752 8.43 35.75 23.34
CA ALA A 752 7.52 36.86 23.53
C ALA A 752 6.23 36.78 22.71
N GLU A 753 6.30 36.23 21.49
CA GLU A 753 5.10 36.02 20.64
C GLU A 753 4.16 34.96 21.21
N PHE A 754 4.68 33.87 21.79
CA PHE A 754 3.86 32.86 22.45
C PHE A 754 3.15 33.40 23.68
N ILE A 755 3.80 34.31 24.43
CA ILE A 755 3.25 34.91 25.62
C ILE A 755 2.16 35.96 25.28
N LYS A 756 2.32 36.74 24.20
CA LYS A 756 1.38 37.79 23.80
C LYS A 756 0.09 37.27 23.16
N LYS A 757 0.12 36.13 22.47
CA LYS A 757 -1.04 35.56 21.76
C LYS A 757 -1.94 34.67 22.63
N GLY A 758 -1.55 34.35 23.82
CA GLY A 758 -2.32 33.61 24.81
C GLY A 758 -2.87 34.53 25.87
#